data_ee6d0d5706ebb4457453c84bc397ab8a
#
_entry.id   ee6d0d5706ebb4457453c84bc397ab8a
#
_cell.length_a   1.000
_cell.length_b   1.000
_cell.length_c   1.000
_cell.angle_alpha   90.00
_cell.angle_beta   90.00
_cell.angle_gamma   90.00
#
_symmetry.space_group_name_H-M   'P 1'
#
loop_
_entity.id
_entity.type
_entity.pdbx_description
1 polymer ?
#
loop_
_entity_poly.entity_id
_entity_poly.type
_entity_poly.pdbx_seq_one_letter_code
_entity_poly.pdbx_strand_id
1 'polypeptide(L)'
;MLEIAVTVTARIPFQSNQIDCWRSFQSRSNAASSLRNLRSSSLATWLVAVACLGAPLGAYCQTADHSPTNPPTQNANPALSAAAVRPSAAAQQVPRLTTTVEVHGEAKDDYLPDAVAVGTLNGSTLKETPLSATVITRDLLNDQVSRLLSDVVKNDASVDDDYVPVGYYGWYEIRGFAIDMATGLEINGMTIAGEQDVPLENKERVEILKGIAGLESGVANAGGLINYVTKRPAAIKAIDLATDHRGSTYGAADVGWLLGSRKQVGARFNLGGERIASYMNDTNGWRALGAGAADWKLSPMAILKGDFEYQHKVERDGSGYQLLGGATVPDINQIYPSTMLGDQPWGPPDTYNTFNTSMRLDYTLPHNWAIFGAASYSHSLIEDNVIYAYGTPFDANGNVSCPNAPDAPAYFFCPDGSYGIYDYRDPGELRKDEVAEAILTGHVKTGPVIHDVAAGGEVFLRSVQQPGFYTMDNPYSSDGIVQDGAVYAYVGSENIYQPTAPVAIESPLQSAGPRRLWEDSHQAAAILQDRIHLPGRIQLIGGGRYDALRDHNYSGWATSPCTASPVPGPVGDPCPTTYPAPNQPNYSVVTPPNNTDQDVWLPFYAATYAPVSSVTLYGNYSELLSLGPQAAWWVDNANQFLAPYHTRQAEIGAKYEPSQRILLTTAFFRTRAPFFYPESDGAGGFEFVSQGRETHDGIEANVQGKAANWLRLTASAAAINATSDETGTPAFDGKQVINVPHLHTTVFADLTVPHVQGLHLMPGWSYSGRKEATRDDTVSVPSVNIFNLGARYTPGGEEGRVTFRIYANNIADKKYWSDTGTNTGDSFLWLGAPTTVRLSAHYTF
;
A
#
# COMPACT_ATOMS: atom_id res chain seq x y z
N MET A 1 -4.55 20.03 47.34
CA MET A 1 -3.19 20.51 47.69
C MET A 1 -2.25 19.34 47.55
N LEU A 2 -1.59 19.24 46.44
CA LEU A 2 -0.25 18.65 46.26
C LEU A 2 0.16 19.01 44.82
N GLU A 3 1.03 20.02 44.69
CA GLU A 3 1.78 20.33 43.50
C GLU A 3 2.88 19.30 43.34
N ILE A 4 2.98 18.70 42.18
CA ILE A 4 4.19 17.96 41.77
C ILE A 4 4.72 18.68 40.52
N ALA A 5 5.77 19.47 40.75
CA ALA A 5 6.59 20.05 39.72
C ALA A 5 7.61 18.99 39.28
N VAL A 6 7.54 18.56 37.99
CA VAL A 6 8.59 17.74 37.39
C VAL A 6 9.47 18.67 36.54
N THR A 7 10.68 18.91 37.02
CA THR A 7 11.74 19.60 36.28
C THR A 7 12.57 18.58 35.53
N VAL A 8 12.45 18.54 34.21
CA VAL A 8 13.32 17.76 33.35
C VAL A 8 14.45 18.65 32.85
N THR A 9 15.65 18.44 33.39
CA THR A 9 16.90 19.06 32.91
C THR A 9 17.59 18.07 31.95
N ALA A 10 17.44 18.25 30.66
CA ALA A 10 18.26 17.59 29.66
C ALA A 10 19.50 18.45 29.38
N ARG A 11 20.68 17.94 29.74
CA ARG A 11 21.96 18.49 29.30
C ARG A 11 22.38 17.78 28.03
N ILE A 12 22.39 18.50 26.92
CA ILE A 12 23.03 18.08 25.66
C ILE A 12 24.42 18.71 25.62
N PRO A 13 25.51 17.97 25.45
CA PRO A 13 26.82 18.58 25.22
C PRO A 13 26.95 19.01 23.75
N PHE A 14 27.04 20.33 23.54
CA PHE A 14 27.41 20.90 22.25
C PHE A 14 28.94 20.77 22.11
N GLN A 15 29.40 20.00 21.12
CA GLN A 15 30.76 20.17 20.61
C GLN A 15 30.72 21.14 19.44
N SER A 16 31.39 22.28 19.69
CA SER A 16 31.70 23.30 18.68
C SER A 16 32.78 22.80 17.75
N ASN A 17 32.49 22.61 16.47
CA ASN A 17 33.42 22.77 15.35
C ASN A 17 32.64 22.59 14.02
N GLN A 18 32.24 23.69 13.44
CA GLN A 18 32.08 23.92 11.98
C GLN A 18 31.43 25.28 11.76
N ILE A 19 32.21 26.33 11.95
CA ILE A 19 31.96 27.61 11.29
C ILE A 19 33.23 27.89 10.55
N ASP A 20 33.29 27.47 9.26
CA ASP A 20 34.18 28.08 8.25
C ASP A 20 33.89 27.39 6.90
N CYS A 21 32.84 27.84 6.22
CA CYS A 21 32.68 27.63 4.77
C CYS A 21 31.62 28.55 4.15
N TRP A 22 31.71 29.83 4.43
CA TRP A 22 30.90 30.89 3.78
C TRP A 22 31.72 32.10 3.35
N ARG A 23 32.88 31.88 2.72
CA ARG A 23 33.61 32.95 1.99
C ARG A 23 34.52 32.36 0.92
N SER A 24 33.93 31.99 -0.22
CA SER A 24 34.62 32.03 -1.50
C SER A 24 33.69 31.71 -2.67
N PHE A 25 32.79 32.63 -2.98
CA PHE A 25 32.12 32.63 -4.27
C PHE A 25 32.10 34.06 -4.84
N GLN A 26 33.29 34.52 -5.23
CA GLN A 26 33.47 35.56 -6.21
C GLN A 26 34.79 35.39 -6.94
N SER A 27 34.67 35.39 -8.26
CA SER A 27 35.70 35.40 -9.30
C SER A 27 36.15 34.01 -9.87
N ARG A 28 35.61 33.67 -11.03
CA ARG A 28 36.32 33.69 -12.32
C ARG A 28 35.50 33.05 -13.43
N SER A 29 35.21 33.83 -14.43
CA SER A 29 34.80 33.43 -15.77
C SER A 29 35.94 32.77 -16.53
N ASN A 30 35.60 31.79 -17.35
CA ASN A 30 36.17 31.34 -18.61
C ASN A 30 36.57 29.85 -18.63
N ALA A 31 35.81 29.07 -19.37
CA ALA A 31 36.28 28.30 -20.53
C ALA A 31 35.29 27.18 -20.83
N ALA A 32 34.75 27.22 -22.04
CA ALA A 32 34.01 26.13 -22.65
C ALA A 32 34.93 24.97 -22.96
N SER A 33 34.53 23.75 -22.59
CA SER A 33 34.63 22.52 -23.41
C SER A 33 34.51 21.28 -22.54
N SER A 34 33.66 20.41 -22.97
CA SER A 34 33.45 18.99 -22.66
C SER A 34 32.14 18.64 -21.94
N LEU A 35 31.10 18.55 -22.77
CA LEU A 35 29.93 17.72 -22.49
C LEU A 35 30.29 16.24 -22.60
N ARG A 36 30.56 15.59 -21.49
CA ARG A 36 30.41 14.14 -21.29
C ARG A 36 30.51 13.87 -19.78
N ASN A 37 29.43 13.29 -19.24
CA ASN A 37 29.19 12.84 -17.88
C ASN A 37 28.27 13.76 -17.05
N LEU A 38 26.97 13.68 -17.36
CA LEU A 38 25.91 14.01 -16.44
C LEU A 38 25.09 12.72 -16.24
N ARG A 39 25.58 11.87 -15.34
CA ARG A 39 24.74 10.89 -14.64
C ARG A 39 24.48 11.44 -13.26
N SER A 40 23.19 11.33 -12.82
CA SER A 40 22.64 11.78 -11.55
C SER A 40 22.38 13.29 -11.43
N SER A 41 21.31 13.78 -12.04
CA SER A 41 20.60 14.96 -11.55
C SER A 41 19.31 14.50 -10.88
N SER A 42 19.28 14.56 -9.55
CA SER A 42 18.08 14.29 -8.78
C SER A 42 16.94 15.24 -9.17
N LEU A 43 15.70 14.78 -9.10
CA LEU A 43 14.46 15.53 -9.36
C LEU A 43 14.41 16.90 -8.64
N ALA A 44 15.16 17.08 -7.54
CA ALA A 44 15.32 18.33 -6.84
C ALA A 44 15.80 19.50 -7.74
N THR A 45 16.54 19.19 -8.81
CA THR A 45 16.97 20.20 -9.78
C THR A 45 15.89 20.58 -10.77
N TRP A 46 14.94 19.68 -11.04
CA TRP A 46 13.79 19.92 -11.92
C TRP A 46 12.66 20.71 -11.25
N LEU A 47 12.47 20.54 -9.94
CA LEU A 47 11.50 21.31 -9.18
C LEU A 47 11.78 22.84 -9.21
N VAL A 48 13.05 23.22 -9.31
CA VAL A 48 13.47 24.63 -9.47
C VAL A 48 13.20 25.12 -10.91
N ALA A 49 13.32 24.26 -11.91
CA ALA A 49 13.09 24.63 -13.32
C ALA A 49 11.61 24.84 -13.66
N VAL A 50 10.69 24.07 -13.05
CA VAL A 50 9.24 24.25 -13.25
C VAL A 50 8.74 25.51 -12.54
N ALA A 51 9.35 25.92 -11.43
CA ALA A 51 9.02 27.20 -10.75
C ALA A 51 9.44 28.44 -11.56
N CYS A 52 10.41 28.33 -12.45
CA CYS A 52 10.90 29.45 -13.26
C CYS A 52 10.14 29.69 -14.59
N LEU A 53 9.30 28.76 -15.05
CA LEU A 53 8.53 28.90 -16.30
C LEU A 53 7.17 29.59 -16.13
N GLY A 54 6.79 30.04 -14.92
CA GLY A 54 5.51 30.66 -14.60
C GLY A 54 5.49 32.20 -14.53
N ALA A 55 6.48 32.95 -15.02
CA ALA A 55 6.47 34.40 -14.94
C ALA A 55 5.79 35.01 -16.19
N PRO A 56 4.73 35.84 -16.02
CA PRO A 56 4.10 36.50 -17.17
C PRO A 56 4.90 37.73 -17.59
N LEU A 57 5.23 37.76 -18.88
CA LEU A 57 5.65 38.99 -19.57
C LEU A 57 4.45 39.93 -19.76
N GLY A 58 4.55 41.15 -19.27
CA GLY A 58 3.63 42.19 -19.66
C GLY A 58 3.43 43.32 -18.65
N ALA A 59 4.38 44.20 -18.52
CA ALA A 59 4.17 45.50 -17.91
C ALA A 59 4.09 46.55 -19.02
N TYR A 60 2.97 47.26 -19.13
CA TYR A 60 2.90 48.59 -19.74
C TYR A 60 2.10 49.51 -18.84
N CYS A 61 2.78 50.55 -18.33
CA CYS A 61 2.21 51.65 -17.62
C CYS A 61 1.46 52.59 -18.57
N GLN A 62 0.29 53.06 -18.19
CA GLN A 62 -0.15 54.44 -18.50
C GLN A 62 -1.04 54.99 -17.39
N THR A 63 -0.64 56.14 -16.90
CA THR A 63 -1.29 57.03 -15.96
C THR A 63 -2.37 57.87 -16.62
N ALA A 64 -3.50 58.10 -15.95
CA ALA A 64 -4.22 59.38 -15.97
C ALA A 64 -5.31 59.46 -14.88
N ASP A 65 -5.28 60.55 -14.21
CA ASP A 65 -6.12 61.11 -13.14
C ASP A 65 -7.61 61.28 -13.50
N HIS A 66 -8.50 61.14 -12.51
CA HIS A 66 -9.41 62.16 -11.96
C HIS A 66 -10.50 61.55 -11.06
N SER A 67 -10.55 62.05 -9.83
CA SER A 67 -11.68 61.95 -8.90
C SER A 67 -12.52 63.25 -8.97
N PRO A 68 -13.53 63.50 -8.15
CA PRO A 68 -14.64 62.69 -7.60
C PRO A 68 -16.02 63.40 -7.75
N THR A 69 -17.13 62.72 -7.42
CA THR A 69 -18.30 63.39 -6.76
C THR A 69 -19.39 62.38 -6.34
N ASN A 70 -19.82 62.45 -5.12
CA ASN A 70 -20.99 61.91 -4.45
C ASN A 70 -22.04 63.01 -4.26
N PRO A 71 -23.21 62.74 -3.63
CA PRO A 71 -24.37 61.85 -3.87
C PRO A 71 -25.66 62.70 -4.09
N PRO A 72 -26.92 62.32 -3.97
CA PRO A 72 -27.63 61.87 -2.76
C PRO A 72 -28.82 60.89 -2.90
N THR A 73 -29.22 60.35 -1.74
CA THR A 73 -30.38 59.66 -1.25
C THR A 73 -31.78 59.96 -1.81
N GLN A 74 -32.69 58.96 -1.89
CA GLN A 74 -33.95 58.92 -1.10
C GLN A 74 -34.85 57.70 -1.41
N ASN A 75 -35.42 57.18 -0.36
CA ASN A 75 -36.53 56.33 -0.06
C ASN A 75 -37.63 56.10 -1.08
N ALA A 76 -38.18 54.86 -1.15
CA ALA A 76 -39.58 54.52 -0.78
C ALA A 76 -39.98 53.12 -1.32
N ASN A 77 -40.46 52.26 -0.40
CA ASN A 77 -41.36 51.14 -0.65
C ASN A 77 -42.78 51.65 -0.88
N PRO A 78 -43.75 51.03 -1.58
CA PRO A 78 -44.37 49.75 -1.12
C PRO A 78 -44.98 48.81 -2.20
N ALA A 79 -45.14 47.54 -1.76
CA ALA A 79 -46.31 46.67 -1.94
C ALA A 79 -46.69 46.04 -3.32
N LEU A 80 -46.62 44.70 -3.32
CA LEU A 80 -47.56 43.69 -3.85
C LEU A 80 -47.97 43.72 -5.34
N SER A 81 -47.42 42.69 -6.08
CA SER A 81 -48.25 41.95 -7.04
C SER A 81 -47.65 40.58 -7.30
N ALA A 82 -48.41 39.53 -7.03
CA ALA A 82 -48.05 38.16 -7.38
C ALA A 82 -48.16 37.96 -8.90
N ALA A 83 -47.02 37.63 -9.54
CA ALA A 83 -46.98 37.10 -10.89
C ALA A 83 -46.27 35.77 -10.87
N ALA A 84 -46.93 34.74 -11.36
CA ALA A 84 -46.43 33.37 -11.46
C ALA A 84 -45.09 33.31 -12.19
N VAL A 85 -44.05 32.96 -11.48
CA VAL A 85 -42.74 32.65 -12.06
C VAL A 85 -42.80 31.22 -12.60
N ARG A 86 -42.75 31.08 -13.91
CA ARG A 86 -42.43 29.80 -14.57
C ARG A 86 -41.05 29.35 -14.04
N PRO A 87 -40.86 28.05 -13.71
CA PRO A 87 -39.54 27.58 -13.35
C PRO A 87 -38.61 27.75 -14.57
N SER A 88 -37.68 28.65 -14.41
CA SER A 88 -36.48 28.72 -15.27
C SER A 88 -35.80 27.36 -15.22
N ALA A 89 -35.54 26.76 -16.39
CA ALA A 89 -34.71 25.58 -16.51
C ALA A 89 -33.45 25.80 -15.66
N ALA A 90 -33.28 24.98 -14.64
CA ALA A 90 -32.06 24.97 -13.86
C ALA A 90 -30.92 24.78 -14.86
N ALA A 91 -30.07 25.78 -14.99
CA ALA A 91 -28.81 25.64 -15.68
C ALA A 91 -28.10 24.49 -14.96
N GLN A 92 -27.88 23.39 -15.66
CA GLN A 92 -26.99 22.34 -15.20
C GLN A 92 -25.68 23.02 -14.84
N GLN A 93 -25.37 23.06 -13.56
CA GLN A 93 -24.04 23.44 -13.12
C GLN A 93 -23.10 22.38 -13.70
N VAL A 94 -22.30 22.80 -14.66
CA VAL A 94 -21.17 22.04 -15.20
C VAL A 94 -20.33 21.65 -13.95
N PRO A 95 -20.00 20.39 -13.76
CA PRO A 95 -19.12 20.03 -12.67
C PRO A 95 -17.84 20.85 -12.81
N ARG A 96 -17.64 21.79 -11.89
CA ARG A 96 -16.32 22.42 -11.77
C ARG A 96 -15.40 21.28 -11.34
N LEU A 97 -14.24 21.18 -11.95
CA LEU A 97 -13.13 20.38 -11.45
C LEU A 97 -12.75 20.94 -10.07
N THR A 98 -13.50 20.57 -9.07
CA THR A 98 -13.16 20.79 -7.68
C THR A 98 -12.41 19.54 -7.23
N THR A 99 -11.14 19.43 -7.58
CA THR A 99 -10.16 18.66 -6.83
C THR A 99 -9.91 19.25 -5.43
N THR A 100 -10.66 20.25 -5.06
CA THR A 100 -10.83 20.72 -3.69
C THR A 100 -12.04 19.97 -3.14
N VAL A 101 -11.83 18.83 -2.54
CA VAL A 101 -12.70 18.41 -1.45
C VAL A 101 -12.54 19.50 -0.41
N GLU A 102 -13.48 20.46 -0.34
CA GLU A 102 -13.58 21.28 0.85
C GLU A 102 -14.00 20.31 1.96
N VAL A 103 -13.02 19.89 2.74
CA VAL A 103 -13.29 19.20 3.99
C VAL A 103 -13.94 20.27 4.86
N HIS A 104 -15.26 20.27 4.88
CA HIS A 104 -16.02 20.95 5.91
C HIS A 104 -15.64 20.25 7.21
N GLY A 105 -14.92 20.95 8.09
CA GLY A 105 -14.50 20.38 9.36
C GLY A 105 -15.67 19.67 10.04
N GLU A 106 -15.45 18.40 10.39
CA GLU A 106 -16.30 17.55 11.23
C GLU A 106 -17.71 17.16 10.74
N ALA A 107 -18.03 17.27 9.45
CA ALA A 107 -19.20 16.54 8.96
C ALA A 107 -18.87 15.04 8.95
N LYS A 108 -19.57 14.24 9.77
CA LYS A 108 -19.45 12.78 9.74
C LYS A 108 -19.73 12.29 8.32
N ASP A 109 -18.82 11.48 7.80
CA ASP A 109 -18.93 10.96 6.43
C ASP A 109 -19.97 9.85 6.27
N ASP A 110 -20.66 9.44 7.38
CA ASP A 110 -21.65 8.37 7.42
C ASP A 110 -21.16 7.05 6.76
N TYR A 111 -19.81 6.82 6.67
CA TYR A 111 -19.14 5.72 5.99
C TYR A 111 -19.25 5.74 4.45
N LEU A 112 -19.68 6.83 3.85
CA LEU A 112 -19.78 7.01 2.40
C LEU A 112 -19.12 8.33 1.99
N PRO A 113 -18.00 8.33 1.26
CA PRO A 113 -17.34 9.53 0.80
C PRO A 113 -18.07 10.15 -0.40
N ASP A 114 -17.98 11.46 -0.55
CA ASP A 114 -18.58 12.19 -1.67
C ASP A 114 -17.90 11.86 -3.02
N ALA A 115 -16.61 11.55 -3.04
CA ALA A 115 -15.85 11.29 -4.26
C ALA A 115 -14.65 10.37 -3.99
N VAL A 116 -14.16 9.72 -5.04
CA VAL A 116 -12.88 9.01 -5.08
C VAL A 116 -11.81 9.88 -5.76
N ALA A 117 -10.57 9.75 -5.30
CA ALA A 117 -9.43 10.45 -5.88
C ALA A 117 -8.83 9.69 -7.06
N VAL A 118 -8.97 8.36 -7.09
CA VAL A 118 -8.43 7.45 -8.11
C VAL A 118 -9.54 6.86 -8.99
N GLY A 119 -9.17 6.31 -10.14
CA GLY A 119 -10.07 5.60 -11.07
C GLY A 119 -10.61 6.48 -12.20
N THR A 120 -10.41 7.79 -12.17
CA THR A 120 -10.70 8.68 -13.29
C THR A 120 -9.88 9.97 -13.25
N LEU A 121 -9.21 10.31 -14.33
CA LEU A 121 -8.37 11.51 -14.43
C LEU A 121 -9.11 12.85 -14.18
N ASN A 122 -10.43 12.85 -14.19
CA ASN A 122 -11.27 14.05 -14.04
C ASN A 122 -11.98 14.13 -12.69
N GLY A 123 -11.71 13.22 -11.76
CA GLY A 123 -12.46 13.05 -10.52
C GLY A 123 -13.92 12.68 -10.79
N SER A 124 -14.46 11.74 -10.06
CA SER A 124 -15.85 11.31 -10.19
C SER A 124 -16.41 10.90 -8.84
N THR A 125 -17.73 10.95 -8.71
CA THR A 125 -18.38 10.29 -7.58
C THR A 125 -18.21 8.77 -7.72
N LEU A 126 -18.25 8.04 -6.61
CA LEU A 126 -18.24 6.56 -6.65
C LEU A 126 -19.29 6.01 -7.60
N LYS A 127 -20.48 6.63 -7.66
CA LYS A 127 -21.57 6.21 -8.53
C LYS A 127 -21.25 6.37 -10.02
N GLU A 128 -20.51 7.40 -10.40
CA GLU A 128 -20.22 7.73 -11.81
C GLU A 128 -18.94 7.06 -12.33
N THR A 129 -18.12 6.54 -11.43
CA THR A 129 -16.88 5.82 -11.78
C THR A 129 -17.23 4.46 -12.39
N PRO A 130 -16.79 4.13 -13.63
CA PRO A 130 -17.12 2.85 -14.28
C PRO A 130 -16.18 1.72 -13.88
N LEU A 131 -15.83 1.68 -12.61
CA LEU A 131 -14.91 0.72 -11.99
C LEU A 131 -15.45 0.34 -10.61
N SER A 132 -15.05 -0.82 -10.11
CA SER A 132 -15.31 -1.23 -8.75
C SER A 132 -14.29 -0.62 -7.81
N ALA A 133 -14.77 0.05 -6.77
CA ALA A 133 -13.93 0.65 -5.73
C ALA A 133 -14.63 0.62 -4.37
N THR A 134 -13.84 0.46 -3.32
CA THR A 134 -14.29 0.58 -1.93
C THR A 134 -13.51 1.69 -1.24
N VAL A 135 -14.18 2.48 -0.41
CA VAL A 135 -13.54 3.55 0.34
C VAL A 135 -13.78 3.35 1.84
N ILE A 136 -12.68 3.27 2.56
CA ILE A 136 -12.69 3.15 4.03
C ILE A 136 -12.45 4.54 4.60
N THR A 137 -13.50 5.14 5.13
CA THR A 137 -13.53 6.52 5.58
C THR A 137 -12.90 6.71 6.96
N ARG A 138 -12.58 7.95 7.33
CA ARG A 138 -11.99 8.27 8.64
C ARG A 138 -12.89 7.82 9.80
N ASP A 139 -14.21 7.99 9.68
CA ASP A 139 -15.14 7.58 10.71
C ASP A 139 -15.09 6.05 10.94
N LEU A 140 -15.03 5.26 9.86
CA LEU A 140 -14.93 3.80 9.96
C LEU A 140 -13.59 3.36 10.57
N LEU A 141 -12.48 3.97 10.14
CA LEU A 141 -11.14 3.72 10.72
C LEU A 141 -11.10 4.01 12.22
N ASN A 142 -11.70 5.12 12.64
CA ASN A 142 -11.76 5.51 14.05
C ASN A 142 -12.63 4.55 14.86
N ASP A 143 -13.78 4.13 14.33
CA ASP A 143 -14.74 3.30 15.06
C ASP A 143 -14.24 1.87 15.27
N GLN A 144 -13.43 1.36 14.35
CA GLN A 144 -12.73 0.08 14.49
C GLN A 144 -11.39 0.19 15.25
N VAL A 145 -10.97 1.42 15.60
CA VAL A 145 -9.65 1.69 16.22
C VAL A 145 -8.51 1.10 15.38
N SER A 146 -8.62 1.24 14.04
CA SER A 146 -7.66 0.70 13.07
C SER A 146 -6.28 1.34 13.22
N ARG A 147 -5.21 0.54 13.08
CA ARG A 147 -3.82 0.97 13.21
C ARG A 147 -3.00 0.67 11.97
N LEU A 148 -3.24 -0.46 11.32
CA LEU A 148 -2.50 -0.98 10.19
C LEU A 148 -3.42 -1.17 8.97
N LEU A 149 -2.83 -1.34 7.79
CA LEU A 149 -3.58 -1.65 6.58
C LEU A 149 -4.36 -2.97 6.71
N SER A 150 -3.81 -3.96 7.41
CA SER A 150 -4.51 -5.23 7.70
C SER A 150 -5.82 -5.06 8.50
N ASP A 151 -5.94 -4.00 9.31
CA ASP A 151 -7.23 -3.66 9.95
C ASP A 151 -8.21 -3.04 8.93
N VAL A 152 -7.69 -2.31 7.92
CA VAL A 152 -8.47 -1.57 6.92
C VAL A 152 -9.08 -2.53 5.90
N VAL A 153 -8.28 -3.41 5.32
CA VAL A 153 -8.68 -4.31 4.22
C VAL A 153 -9.77 -5.29 4.63
N LYS A 154 -9.88 -5.65 5.89
CA LYS A 154 -10.96 -6.49 6.46
C LYS A 154 -12.39 -5.95 6.25
N ASN A 155 -12.53 -4.73 5.73
CA ASN A 155 -13.82 -4.13 5.38
C ASN A 155 -14.27 -4.43 3.94
N ASP A 156 -13.42 -5.10 3.14
CA ASP A 156 -13.74 -5.48 1.77
C ASP A 156 -13.52 -6.98 1.55
N ALA A 157 -14.56 -7.70 1.14
CA ALA A 157 -14.52 -9.14 0.94
C ALA A 157 -13.74 -9.59 -0.31
N SER A 158 -13.35 -8.69 -1.19
CA SER A 158 -12.49 -8.99 -2.34
C SER A 158 -11.01 -8.72 -2.06
N VAL A 159 -10.66 -8.34 -0.82
CA VAL A 159 -9.29 -8.12 -0.37
C VAL A 159 -8.98 -9.10 0.77
N ASP A 160 -7.83 -9.75 0.71
CA ASP A 160 -7.38 -10.70 1.72
C ASP A 160 -5.90 -10.46 2.06
N ASP A 161 -5.46 -11.01 3.20
CA ASP A 161 -4.05 -11.07 3.56
C ASP A 161 -3.35 -12.10 2.64
N ASP A 162 -2.16 -11.79 2.11
CA ASP A 162 -1.33 -12.70 1.32
C ASP A 162 -0.04 -13.10 2.08
N TYR A 163 0.57 -12.14 2.75
CA TYR A 163 1.69 -12.37 3.67
C TYR A 163 1.73 -11.19 4.65
N VAL A 164 1.21 -11.39 5.85
CA VAL A 164 1.08 -10.33 6.86
C VAL A 164 1.67 -10.79 8.20
N PRO A 165 3.01 -10.88 8.29
CA PRO A 165 3.69 -11.24 9.53
C PRO A 165 3.52 -10.15 10.60
N VAL A 166 3.65 -10.55 11.85
CA VAL A 166 3.74 -9.60 12.96
C VAL A 166 5.10 -8.93 12.92
N GLY A 167 5.12 -7.60 12.98
CA GLY A 167 6.38 -6.83 13.02
C GLY A 167 6.87 -6.34 11.67
N TYR A 168 6.54 -7.02 10.61
CA TYR A 168 6.94 -6.71 9.24
C TYR A 168 5.85 -5.95 8.48
N TYR A 169 6.13 -5.42 7.28
CA TYR A 169 5.11 -4.89 6.38
C TYR A 169 4.34 -6.05 5.72
N GLY A 170 3.06 -5.80 5.39
CA GLY A 170 2.19 -6.85 4.87
C GLY A 170 1.99 -6.79 3.36
N TRP A 171 1.88 -7.95 2.72
CA TRP A 171 1.34 -8.11 1.36
C TRP A 171 -0.14 -8.46 1.42
N TYR A 172 -0.88 -7.99 0.44
CA TYR A 172 -2.32 -8.18 0.33
C TYR A 172 -2.67 -8.62 -1.08
N GLU A 173 -3.76 -9.34 -1.21
CA GLU A 173 -4.33 -9.68 -2.51
C GLU A 173 -5.67 -8.97 -2.72
N ILE A 174 -5.95 -8.55 -3.96
CA ILE A 174 -7.24 -8.03 -4.38
C ILE A 174 -7.77 -8.93 -5.47
N ARG A 175 -8.99 -9.48 -5.30
CA ARG A 175 -9.59 -10.46 -6.22
C ARG A 175 -8.73 -11.70 -6.44
N GLY A 176 -7.89 -12.06 -5.45
CA GLY A 176 -6.95 -13.17 -5.50
C GLY A 176 -5.65 -12.92 -6.27
N PHE A 177 -5.35 -11.65 -6.61
CA PHE A 177 -4.05 -11.27 -7.15
C PHE A 177 -3.28 -10.48 -6.10
N ALA A 178 -2.07 -10.92 -5.78
CA ALA A 178 -1.18 -10.21 -4.85
C ALA A 178 -0.88 -8.80 -5.37
N ILE A 179 -0.85 -7.81 -4.47
CA ILE A 179 -0.47 -6.43 -4.81
C ILE A 179 1.05 -6.36 -4.92
N ASP A 180 1.54 -5.76 -6.00
CA ASP A 180 2.95 -5.47 -6.15
C ASP A 180 3.36 -4.31 -5.22
N MET A 181 4.36 -4.53 -4.37
CA MET A 181 4.87 -3.51 -3.45
C MET A 181 5.55 -2.34 -4.17
N ALA A 182 6.07 -2.56 -5.38
CA ALA A 182 6.70 -1.51 -6.18
C ALA A 182 5.68 -0.51 -6.74
N THR A 183 4.43 -0.93 -7.00
CA THR A 183 3.48 -0.13 -7.80
C THR A 183 2.05 -0.14 -7.27
N GLY A 184 1.72 -0.96 -6.28
CA GLY A 184 0.35 -1.19 -5.82
C GLY A 184 -0.11 -0.28 -4.68
N LEU A 185 0.78 0.52 -4.08
CA LEU A 185 0.44 1.45 -3.01
C LEU A 185 0.69 2.90 -3.42
N GLU A 186 -0.27 3.78 -3.08
CA GLU A 186 -0.23 5.19 -3.44
C GLU A 186 -0.55 6.09 -2.23
N ILE A 187 -0.01 7.32 -2.24
CA ILE A 187 -0.46 8.43 -1.40
C ILE A 187 -0.91 9.57 -2.31
N ASN A 188 -2.19 9.97 -2.19
CA ASN A 188 -2.80 11.03 -3.01
C ASN A 188 -2.72 10.76 -4.53
N GLY A 189 -2.76 9.50 -4.96
CA GLY A 189 -2.68 9.08 -6.36
C GLY A 189 -1.26 9.03 -6.92
N MET A 190 -0.24 9.03 -6.08
CA MET A 190 1.17 8.88 -6.50
C MET A 190 1.80 7.68 -5.82
N THR A 191 2.44 6.84 -6.61
CA THR A 191 3.09 5.61 -6.15
C THR A 191 4.15 5.89 -5.08
N ILE A 192 4.24 5.00 -4.10
CA ILE A 192 5.21 5.03 -3.01
C ILE A 192 5.95 3.71 -2.92
N ALA A 193 7.13 3.71 -2.29
CA ALA A 193 7.80 2.48 -1.88
C ALA A 193 6.88 1.71 -0.93
N GLY A 194 6.31 0.61 -1.40
CA GLY A 194 5.23 -0.12 -0.71
C GLY A 194 5.71 -0.92 0.49
N GLU A 195 7.02 -1.17 0.58
CA GLU A 195 7.64 -1.95 1.65
C GLU A 195 7.73 -1.12 2.94
N GLN A 196 6.56 -0.75 3.46
CA GLN A 196 6.40 0.04 4.68
C GLN A 196 4.98 -0.11 5.26
N ASP A 197 4.86 0.05 6.56
CA ASP A 197 3.56 0.27 7.22
C ASP A 197 3.18 1.76 7.12
N VAL A 198 2.30 2.10 6.20
CA VAL A 198 1.84 3.48 6.02
C VAL A 198 1.01 3.92 7.23
N PRO A 199 1.38 5.01 7.92
CA PRO A 199 0.65 5.48 9.10
C PRO A 199 -0.74 6.00 8.74
N LEU A 200 -1.74 5.73 9.59
CA LEU A 200 -3.13 6.13 9.36
C LEU A 200 -3.53 7.44 10.04
N GLU A 201 -2.70 8.01 10.91
CA GLU A 201 -3.01 9.21 11.70
C GLU A 201 -3.31 10.44 10.84
N ASN A 202 -2.56 10.62 9.76
CA ASN A 202 -2.69 11.72 8.82
C ASN A 202 -3.53 11.39 7.58
N LYS A 203 -4.20 10.22 7.54
CA LYS A 203 -5.05 9.81 6.42
C LYS A 203 -6.51 10.16 6.68
N GLU A 204 -7.17 10.75 5.70
CA GLU A 204 -8.61 11.03 5.70
C GLU A 204 -9.41 9.78 5.36
N ARG A 205 -8.89 8.97 4.44
CA ARG A 205 -9.49 7.72 3.99
C ARG A 205 -8.47 6.84 3.29
N VAL A 206 -8.85 5.58 3.08
CA VAL A 206 -8.13 4.63 2.23
C VAL A 206 -9.08 4.20 1.11
N GLU A 207 -8.62 4.30 -0.13
CA GLU A 207 -9.37 3.92 -1.33
C GLU A 207 -8.77 2.62 -1.88
N ILE A 208 -9.60 1.62 -2.11
CA ILE A 208 -9.23 0.34 -2.71
C ILE A 208 -9.85 0.32 -4.09
N LEU A 209 -9.03 0.45 -5.13
CA LEU A 209 -9.44 0.32 -6.51
C LEU A 209 -9.22 -1.11 -6.96
N LYS A 210 -10.29 -1.78 -7.43
CA LYS A 210 -10.28 -3.22 -7.70
C LYS A 210 -10.15 -3.52 -9.17
N GLY A 211 -9.25 -4.44 -9.49
CA GLY A 211 -8.93 -4.81 -10.85
C GLY A 211 -8.11 -3.75 -11.58
N ILE A 212 -8.04 -3.87 -12.88
CA ILE A 212 -7.11 -3.09 -13.70
C ILE A 212 -7.54 -1.62 -13.79
N ALA A 213 -6.76 -0.75 -13.17
CA ALA A 213 -6.92 0.71 -13.21
C ALA A 213 -6.19 1.39 -14.38
N GLY A 214 -5.87 0.67 -15.38
CA GLY A 214 -4.98 0.87 -16.53
C GLY A 214 -4.57 2.28 -16.98
N LEU A 215 -5.38 3.33 -16.74
CA LEU A 215 -5.02 4.69 -17.13
C LEU A 215 -4.22 5.44 -16.05
N GLU A 216 -4.42 5.11 -14.78
CA GLU A 216 -3.79 5.85 -13.69
C GLU A 216 -2.50 5.18 -13.20
N SER A 217 -2.46 3.86 -13.17
CA SER A 217 -1.37 3.13 -12.53
C SER A 217 -0.24 2.69 -13.46
N GLY A 218 -0.41 2.76 -14.78
CA GLY A 218 0.61 2.36 -15.76
C GLY A 218 1.02 0.89 -15.63
N VAL A 219 2.26 0.67 -15.21
CA VAL A 219 2.75 -0.65 -14.82
C VAL A 219 2.29 -0.91 -13.41
N ALA A 220 1.46 -1.92 -13.20
CA ALA A 220 0.85 -2.24 -11.91
C ALA A 220 0.48 -3.73 -11.84
N ASN A 221 -0.31 -4.14 -10.85
CA ASN A 221 -0.75 -5.52 -10.69
C ASN A 221 -2.22 -5.72 -11.09
N ALA A 222 -2.56 -6.95 -11.46
CA ALA A 222 -3.90 -7.37 -11.88
C ALA A 222 -4.99 -7.15 -10.81
N GLY A 223 -4.64 -7.22 -9.53
CA GLY A 223 -5.55 -7.02 -8.41
C GLY A 223 -6.10 -5.62 -8.31
N GLY A 224 -5.28 -4.63 -8.58
CA GLY A 224 -5.62 -3.21 -8.41
C GLY A 224 -4.59 -2.47 -7.56
N LEU A 225 -5.04 -1.43 -6.87
CA LEU A 225 -4.19 -0.61 -6.01
C LEU A 225 -4.91 -0.12 -4.75
N ILE A 226 -4.13 0.29 -3.77
CA ILE A 226 -4.60 0.93 -2.53
C ILE A 226 -4.02 2.34 -2.44
N ASN A 227 -4.89 3.36 -2.40
CA ASN A 227 -4.52 4.76 -2.30
C ASN A 227 -4.88 5.34 -0.93
N TYR A 228 -3.91 5.92 -0.27
CA TYR A 228 -4.07 6.65 0.99
C TYR A 228 -4.29 8.13 0.70
N VAL A 229 -5.41 8.67 1.10
CA VAL A 229 -5.71 10.10 0.93
C VAL A 229 -5.40 10.85 2.22
N THR A 230 -4.51 11.84 2.14
CA THR A 230 -4.07 12.61 3.31
C THR A 230 -5.12 13.62 3.77
N LYS A 231 -5.16 13.87 5.09
CA LYS A 231 -5.96 14.93 5.70
C LYS A 231 -5.48 16.30 5.21
N ARG A 232 -6.41 17.12 4.72
CA ARG A 232 -6.07 18.49 4.29
C ARG A 232 -6.23 19.50 5.44
N PRO A 233 -5.61 20.70 5.35
CA PRO A 233 -5.68 21.72 6.37
C PRO A 233 -7.11 22.13 6.74
N ALA A 234 -7.41 22.08 8.02
CA ALA A 234 -8.68 22.48 8.64
C ALA A 234 -8.38 23.20 9.97
N ALA A 235 -9.35 23.94 10.48
CA ALA A 235 -9.23 24.52 11.83
C ALA A 235 -9.61 23.45 12.87
N ILE A 236 -8.66 22.63 13.27
CA ILE A 236 -8.87 21.51 14.19
C ILE A 236 -7.80 21.49 15.29
N LYS A 237 -8.17 20.97 16.45
CA LYS A 237 -7.26 20.60 17.54
C LYS A 237 -7.85 19.37 18.22
N ALA A 238 -7.22 18.23 18.08
CA ALA A 238 -7.67 16.99 18.64
C ALA A 238 -6.51 16.16 19.21
N ILE A 239 -6.84 15.32 20.17
CA ILE A 239 -5.92 14.33 20.76
C ILE A 239 -6.64 12.98 20.79
N ASP A 240 -5.92 11.96 20.39
CA ASP A 240 -6.32 10.57 20.48
C ASP A 240 -5.42 9.84 21.46
N LEU A 241 -6.02 9.08 22.37
CA LEU A 241 -5.33 8.16 23.28
C LEU A 241 -5.93 6.78 23.12
N ALA A 242 -5.10 5.74 23.11
CA ALA A 242 -5.60 4.37 23.07
C ALA A 242 -4.67 3.41 23.83
N THR A 243 -5.25 2.27 24.20
CA THR A 243 -4.54 1.13 24.77
C THR A 243 -5.26 -0.15 24.37
N ASP A 244 -4.60 -1.28 24.54
CA ASP A 244 -5.22 -2.59 24.38
C ASP A 244 -5.01 -3.43 25.66
N HIS A 245 -5.66 -4.60 25.68
CA HIS A 245 -5.58 -5.50 26.85
C HIS A 245 -4.21 -6.19 26.98
N ARG A 246 -3.31 -6.05 26.01
CA ARG A 246 -1.94 -6.60 26.01
C ARG A 246 -0.90 -5.60 26.50
N GLY A 247 -1.29 -4.34 26.65
CA GLY A 247 -0.45 -3.26 27.18
C GLY A 247 0.17 -2.35 26.12
N SER A 248 -0.30 -2.39 24.87
CA SER A 248 0.02 -1.33 23.90
C SER A 248 -0.50 0.01 24.41
N THR A 249 0.26 1.07 24.16
CA THR A 249 -0.14 2.44 24.52
C THR A 249 0.11 3.35 23.34
N TYR A 250 -0.90 4.13 23.00
CA TYR A 250 -0.91 5.00 21.83
C TYR A 250 -1.37 6.39 22.19
N GLY A 251 -0.72 7.39 21.58
CA GLY A 251 -1.13 8.78 21.65
C GLY A 251 -0.89 9.49 20.32
N ALA A 252 -1.85 10.29 19.88
CA ALA A 252 -1.71 11.14 18.69
C ALA A 252 -2.31 12.52 18.90
N ALA A 253 -1.82 13.49 18.15
CA ALA A 253 -2.32 14.86 18.11
C ALA A 253 -2.56 15.29 16.66
N ASP A 254 -3.69 15.95 16.41
CA ASP A 254 -4.10 16.50 15.12
C ASP A 254 -4.39 17.99 15.30
N VAL A 255 -3.55 18.84 14.72
CA VAL A 255 -3.63 20.30 14.92
C VAL A 255 -3.53 21.01 13.59
N GLY A 256 -4.52 21.86 13.29
CA GLY A 256 -4.55 22.58 12.02
C GLY A 256 -5.05 24.00 12.15
N TRP A 257 -4.65 24.83 11.19
CA TRP A 257 -4.98 26.25 11.11
C TRP A 257 -5.29 26.68 9.68
N LEU A 258 -6.19 27.65 9.57
CA LEU A 258 -6.46 28.38 8.34
C LEU A 258 -6.07 29.85 8.58
N LEU A 259 -5.06 30.34 7.87
CA LEU A 259 -4.41 31.62 8.06
C LEU A 259 -4.79 32.61 6.97
N GLY A 260 -4.71 33.93 7.32
CA GLY A 260 -5.08 35.03 6.44
C GLY A 260 -6.59 35.32 6.46
N SER A 261 -6.96 36.57 6.13
CA SER A 261 -8.35 37.07 6.19
C SER A 261 -9.30 36.31 5.24
N ARG A 262 -8.77 35.69 4.17
CA ARG A 262 -9.50 34.88 3.19
C ARG A 262 -9.16 33.40 3.32
N LYS A 263 -8.53 32.96 4.42
CA LYS A 263 -8.05 31.58 4.61
C LYS A 263 -7.20 31.09 3.43
N GLN A 264 -6.24 31.93 3.00
CA GLN A 264 -5.42 31.64 1.82
C GLN A 264 -4.37 30.55 2.09
N VAL A 265 -3.89 30.46 3.33
CA VAL A 265 -2.91 29.45 3.72
C VAL A 265 -3.52 28.56 4.78
N GLY A 266 -3.46 27.27 4.57
CA GLY A 266 -3.80 26.26 5.56
C GLY A 266 -2.57 25.46 5.94
N ALA A 267 -2.48 25.02 7.19
CA ALA A 267 -1.49 24.06 7.67
C ALA A 267 -2.14 23.08 8.64
N ARG A 268 -1.73 21.82 8.60
CA ARG A 268 -2.17 20.77 9.52
C ARG A 268 -0.99 19.86 9.86
N PHE A 269 -0.85 19.51 11.12
CA PHE A 269 0.18 18.62 11.62
C PHE A 269 -0.46 17.47 12.38
N ASN A 270 0.04 16.26 12.12
CA ASN A 270 -0.31 15.04 12.83
C ASN A 270 0.97 14.48 13.47
N LEU A 271 0.91 14.21 14.75
CA LEU A 271 1.97 13.58 15.52
C LEU A 271 1.41 12.30 16.14
N GLY A 272 2.18 11.25 16.15
CA GLY A 272 1.76 9.98 16.75
C GLY A 272 2.92 9.25 17.40
N GLY A 273 2.62 8.46 18.41
CA GLY A 273 3.57 7.55 19.03
C GLY A 273 2.85 6.37 19.66
N GLU A 274 3.46 5.21 19.57
CA GLU A 274 2.90 3.96 20.05
C GLU A 274 3.99 3.07 20.64
N ARG A 275 3.76 2.54 21.83
CA ARG A 275 4.40 1.34 22.30
C ARG A 275 3.54 0.16 21.88
N ILE A 276 4.10 -0.76 21.12
CA ILE A 276 3.42 -1.92 20.57
C ILE A 276 3.64 -3.10 21.50
N ALA A 277 2.56 -3.70 22.00
CA ALA A 277 2.58 -4.98 22.68
C ALA A 277 1.81 -5.99 21.82
N SER A 278 2.55 -6.81 21.10
CA SER A 278 1.99 -7.76 20.13
C SER A 278 1.27 -8.93 20.83
N TYR A 279 0.46 -9.66 20.05
CA TYR A 279 -0.13 -10.91 20.50
C TYR A 279 0.85 -12.09 20.42
N MET A 280 1.88 -11.99 19.60
CA MET A 280 2.97 -12.95 19.52
C MET A 280 4.03 -12.58 20.56
N ASN A 281 4.52 -13.55 21.32
CA ASN A 281 5.52 -13.32 22.35
C ASN A 281 6.81 -12.76 21.71
N ASP A 282 7.48 -11.88 22.43
CA ASP A 282 8.77 -11.29 22.06
C ASP A 282 8.84 -10.48 20.76
N THR A 283 7.69 -10.21 20.12
CA THR A 283 7.57 -9.34 18.93
C THR A 283 7.12 -7.92 19.28
N ASN A 284 7.44 -7.44 20.49
CA ASN A 284 7.06 -6.09 20.92
C ASN A 284 7.94 -5.01 20.27
N GLY A 285 7.38 -3.79 20.16
CA GLY A 285 8.07 -2.70 19.50
C GLY A 285 7.56 -1.31 19.90
N TRP A 286 7.91 -0.33 19.09
CA TRP A 286 7.41 1.03 19.20
C TRP A 286 7.50 1.76 17.87
N ARG A 287 6.69 2.81 17.71
CA ARG A 287 6.78 3.69 16.55
C ARG A 287 6.52 5.14 16.91
N ALA A 288 7.05 6.04 16.09
CA ALA A 288 6.82 7.48 16.17
C ALA A 288 6.57 8.06 14.79
N LEU A 289 5.61 8.97 14.68
CA LEU A 289 5.18 9.64 13.46
C LEU A 289 5.22 11.15 13.61
N GLY A 290 5.72 11.83 12.58
CA GLY A 290 5.52 13.24 12.34
C GLY A 290 5.07 13.49 10.91
N ALA A 291 3.90 14.12 10.72
CA ALA A 291 3.35 14.41 9.40
C ALA A 291 2.77 15.82 9.32
N GLY A 292 2.77 16.40 8.12
CA GLY A 292 2.21 17.71 7.89
C GLY A 292 1.63 17.87 6.50
N ALA A 293 0.59 18.71 6.38
CA ALA A 293 0.00 19.12 5.12
C ALA A 293 -0.17 20.64 5.08
N ALA A 294 0.03 21.24 3.91
CA ALA A 294 -0.14 22.66 3.68
C ALA A 294 -0.87 22.93 2.36
N ASP A 295 -1.80 23.89 2.37
CA ASP A 295 -2.49 24.39 1.19
C ASP A 295 -2.26 25.89 1.07
N TRP A 296 -1.87 26.34 -0.11
CA TRP A 296 -1.70 27.76 -0.39
C TRP A 296 -2.49 28.18 -1.63
N LYS A 297 -3.56 28.95 -1.43
CA LYS A 297 -4.33 29.58 -2.50
C LYS A 297 -3.54 30.79 -3.05
N LEU A 298 -2.69 30.53 -4.04
CA LEU A 298 -1.83 31.53 -4.68
C LEU A 298 -2.66 32.61 -5.39
N SER A 299 -3.79 32.18 -6.00
CA SER A 299 -4.77 33.04 -6.65
C SER A 299 -6.14 32.36 -6.64
N PRO A 300 -7.23 33.00 -7.10
CA PRO A 300 -8.52 32.31 -7.31
C PRO A 300 -8.46 31.15 -8.30
N MET A 301 -7.41 31.07 -9.13
CA MET A 301 -7.22 30.04 -10.16
C MET A 301 -6.11 29.05 -9.83
N ALA A 302 -5.31 29.28 -8.77
CA ALA A 302 -4.12 28.47 -8.48
C ALA A 302 -4.05 28.10 -7.00
N ILE A 303 -3.92 26.80 -6.74
CA ILE A 303 -3.74 26.25 -5.39
C ILE A 303 -2.50 25.36 -5.41
N LEU A 304 -1.55 25.65 -4.53
CA LEU A 304 -0.42 24.78 -4.25
C LEU A 304 -0.72 23.96 -2.99
N LYS A 305 -0.56 22.66 -3.09
CA LYS A 305 -0.73 21.70 -1.99
C LYS A 305 0.59 20.98 -1.76
N GLY A 306 0.91 20.70 -0.52
CA GLY A 306 2.08 19.89 -0.17
C GLY A 306 1.80 19.08 1.08
N ASP A 307 2.44 17.93 1.19
CA ASP A 307 2.41 17.10 2.38
C ASP A 307 3.73 16.35 2.56
N PHE A 308 3.97 15.94 3.79
CA PHE A 308 5.07 15.04 4.15
C PHE A 308 4.67 14.19 5.33
N GLU A 309 5.30 13.03 5.45
CA GLU A 309 5.26 12.18 6.63
C GLU A 309 6.60 11.48 6.82
N TYR A 310 6.99 11.33 8.08
CA TYR A 310 8.15 10.54 8.49
C TYR A 310 7.73 9.62 9.63
N GLN A 311 8.00 8.34 9.49
CA GLN A 311 7.79 7.35 10.53
C GLN A 311 9.10 6.61 10.84
N HIS A 312 9.33 6.40 12.12
CA HIS A 312 10.32 5.47 12.63
C HIS A 312 9.60 4.37 13.41
N LYS A 313 9.81 3.12 13.03
CA LYS A 313 9.25 1.92 13.66
C LYS A 313 10.36 0.96 14.01
N VAL A 314 10.28 0.35 15.18
CA VAL A 314 11.15 -0.73 15.64
C VAL A 314 10.26 -1.82 16.21
N GLU A 315 10.32 -3.01 15.64
CA GLU A 315 9.51 -4.16 16.07
C GLU A 315 10.22 -5.45 15.64
N ARG A 316 10.13 -6.53 16.45
CA ARG A 316 10.66 -7.82 16.03
C ARG A 316 9.65 -8.51 15.13
N ASP A 317 10.14 -9.09 14.04
CA ASP A 317 9.36 -9.90 13.13
C ASP A 317 9.10 -11.30 13.67
N GLY A 318 7.91 -11.83 13.37
CA GLY A 318 7.47 -13.17 13.71
C GLY A 318 7.35 -14.07 12.50
N SER A 319 7.81 -15.31 12.61
CA SER A 319 7.77 -16.29 11.52
C SER A 319 6.44 -17.02 11.39
N GLY A 320 6.03 -17.37 10.16
CA GLY A 320 4.89 -18.23 9.85
C GLY A 320 5.18 -19.73 9.97
N TYR A 321 4.13 -20.53 9.81
CA TYR A 321 4.23 -21.98 9.77
C TYR A 321 4.38 -22.47 8.32
N GLN A 322 4.86 -23.70 8.13
CA GLN A 322 4.84 -24.38 6.83
C GLN A 322 4.04 -25.68 6.91
N LEU A 323 3.66 -26.21 5.73
CA LEU A 323 3.04 -27.55 5.64
C LEU A 323 4.01 -28.60 6.17
N LEU A 324 3.49 -29.58 6.90
CA LEU A 324 4.25 -30.72 7.37
C LEU A 324 4.50 -31.70 6.23
N GLY A 325 5.78 -31.89 5.89
CA GLY A 325 6.19 -32.71 4.75
C GLY A 325 5.62 -32.22 3.43
N GLY A 326 5.24 -30.93 3.33
CA GLY A 326 4.65 -30.36 2.13
C GLY A 326 3.21 -30.78 1.83
N ALA A 327 2.57 -31.59 2.69
CA ALA A 327 1.30 -32.24 2.42
C ALA A 327 0.25 -32.16 3.53
N THR A 328 0.56 -31.61 4.69
CA THR A 328 -0.37 -31.61 5.83
C THR A 328 -0.33 -30.27 6.56
N VAL A 329 -1.49 -29.66 6.79
CA VAL A 329 -1.62 -28.47 7.64
C VAL A 329 -1.35 -28.86 9.10
N PRO A 330 -0.52 -28.09 9.85
CA PRO A 330 -0.32 -28.35 11.28
C PRO A 330 -1.63 -28.36 12.08
N ASP A 331 -1.72 -29.20 13.12
CA ASP A 331 -2.93 -29.28 13.95
C ASP A 331 -3.08 -28.00 14.79
N ILE A 332 -3.99 -27.14 14.37
CA ILE A 332 -4.26 -25.84 15.00
C ILE A 332 -4.64 -25.92 16.49
N ASN A 333 -5.09 -27.08 16.97
CA ASN A 333 -5.44 -27.26 18.38
C ASN A 333 -4.20 -27.43 19.27
N GLN A 334 -3.07 -27.81 18.68
CA GLN A 334 -1.81 -28.07 19.37
C GLN A 334 -0.82 -26.89 19.31
N ILE A 335 -1.14 -25.86 18.55
CA ILE A 335 -0.30 -24.68 18.36
C ILE A 335 -1.01 -23.41 18.85
N TYR A 336 -0.26 -22.33 19.09
CA TYR A 336 -0.80 -21.10 19.65
C TYR A 336 -0.38 -19.89 18.83
N PRO A 337 -1.29 -18.95 18.53
CA PRO A 337 -0.94 -17.70 17.81
C PRO A 337 0.10 -16.83 18.52
N SER A 338 0.25 -17.02 19.84
CA SER A 338 1.24 -16.31 20.64
C SER A 338 2.65 -16.91 20.61
N THR A 339 2.85 -18.04 19.93
CA THR A 339 4.18 -18.66 19.82
C THR A 339 4.95 -17.99 18.70
N MET A 340 6.11 -17.40 19.00
CA MET A 340 7.10 -16.99 18.01
C MET A 340 7.96 -18.21 17.69
N LEU A 341 7.87 -18.68 16.45
CA LEU A 341 8.69 -19.82 16.00
C LEU A 341 10.14 -19.37 15.83
N GLY A 342 11.07 -20.21 16.26
CA GLY A 342 12.51 -19.92 16.14
C GLY A 342 13.03 -18.81 17.07
N ASP A 343 12.26 -18.36 18.06
CA ASP A 343 12.65 -17.26 18.93
C ASP A 343 14.04 -17.44 19.55
N GLN A 344 14.86 -16.41 19.43
CA GLN A 344 16.20 -16.36 20.02
C GLN A 344 16.38 -15.05 20.79
N PRO A 345 16.92 -15.10 22.05
CA PRO A 345 17.03 -13.90 22.87
C PRO A 345 17.97 -12.81 22.31
N TRP A 346 18.83 -13.17 21.39
CA TRP A 346 19.77 -12.25 20.72
C TRP A 346 19.24 -11.68 19.40
N GLY A 347 18.09 -12.13 18.91
CA GLY A 347 17.50 -11.63 17.67
C GLY A 347 17.21 -10.12 17.75
N PRO A 348 17.79 -9.29 16.86
CA PRO A 348 17.49 -7.88 16.83
C PRO A 348 16.09 -7.63 16.22
N PRO A 349 15.49 -6.47 16.51
CA PRO A 349 14.28 -6.06 15.84
C PRO A 349 14.56 -5.53 14.44
N ASP A 350 13.54 -5.53 13.61
CA ASP A 350 13.48 -4.73 12.40
C ASP A 350 13.36 -3.26 12.74
N THR A 351 13.97 -2.45 11.87
CA THR A 351 13.86 -1.00 12.00
C THR A 351 13.49 -0.37 10.66
N TYR A 352 12.41 0.39 10.65
CA TYR A 352 11.91 1.08 9.48
C TYR A 352 12.07 2.59 9.65
N ASN A 353 12.69 3.24 8.67
CA ASN A 353 12.73 4.69 8.54
C ASN A 353 12.07 5.05 7.21
N THR A 354 10.83 5.50 7.26
CA THR A 354 10.04 5.80 6.06
C THR A 354 9.80 7.30 5.94
N PHE A 355 9.89 7.80 4.73
CA PHE A 355 9.61 9.20 4.44
C PHE A 355 8.86 9.33 3.12
N ASN A 356 7.70 9.96 3.15
CA ASN A 356 6.88 10.25 1.99
C ASN A 356 6.62 11.76 1.94
N THR A 357 6.72 12.36 0.76
CA THR A 357 6.40 13.76 0.55
C THR A 357 5.85 13.99 -0.85
N SER A 358 4.90 14.91 -0.97
CA SER A 358 4.37 15.29 -2.26
C SER A 358 4.11 16.80 -2.37
N MET A 359 4.07 17.28 -3.61
CA MET A 359 3.67 18.62 -3.97
C MET A 359 2.79 18.60 -5.20
N ARG A 360 1.68 19.33 -5.19
CA ARG A 360 0.74 19.43 -6.30
C ARG A 360 0.31 20.87 -6.52
N LEU A 361 0.36 21.33 -7.76
CA LEU A 361 -0.18 22.62 -8.20
C LEU A 361 -1.40 22.38 -9.09
N ASP A 362 -2.57 22.80 -8.65
CA ASP A 362 -3.79 22.85 -9.45
C ASP A 362 -3.96 24.25 -10.03
N TYR A 363 -4.14 24.38 -11.35
CA TYR A 363 -4.34 25.64 -12.03
C TYR A 363 -5.54 25.61 -12.97
N THR A 364 -6.53 26.46 -12.74
CA THR A 364 -7.71 26.63 -13.57
C THR A 364 -7.41 27.58 -14.72
N LEU A 365 -7.58 27.12 -15.96
CA LEU A 365 -7.39 27.85 -17.18
C LEU A 365 -8.73 28.46 -17.68
N PRO A 366 -8.71 29.44 -18.62
CA PRO A 366 -9.92 29.92 -19.29
C PRO A 366 -10.66 28.80 -20.05
N HIS A 367 -11.96 29.03 -20.31
CA HIS A 367 -12.80 28.15 -21.13
C HIS A 367 -13.01 26.73 -20.54
N ASN A 368 -13.07 26.57 -19.22
CA ASN A 368 -13.26 25.30 -18.50
C ASN A 368 -12.15 24.27 -18.73
N TRP A 369 -10.93 24.73 -18.92
CA TRP A 369 -9.74 23.92 -18.88
C TRP A 369 -9.08 24.02 -17.50
N ALA A 370 -8.38 22.96 -17.11
CA ALA A 370 -7.56 22.94 -15.92
C ALA A 370 -6.29 22.12 -16.20
N ILE A 371 -5.22 22.46 -15.52
CA ILE A 371 -3.99 21.67 -15.52
C ILE A 371 -3.58 21.46 -14.09
N PHE A 372 -3.11 20.27 -13.77
CA PHE A 372 -2.35 20.06 -12.57
C PHE A 372 -0.98 19.46 -12.89
N GLY A 373 -0.02 19.77 -12.03
CA GLY A 373 1.28 19.11 -11.99
C GLY A 373 1.55 18.66 -10.58
N ALA A 374 2.01 17.44 -10.41
CA ALA A 374 2.36 16.88 -9.12
C ALA A 374 3.72 16.18 -9.17
N ALA A 375 4.40 16.12 -8.02
CA ALA A 375 5.61 15.35 -7.84
C ALA A 375 5.66 14.80 -6.42
N SER A 376 6.20 13.58 -6.27
CA SER A 376 6.41 12.93 -4.99
C SER A 376 7.78 12.29 -4.89
N TYR A 377 8.19 12.09 -3.66
CA TYR A 377 9.36 11.30 -3.28
C TYR A 377 8.98 10.42 -2.09
N SER A 378 9.27 9.15 -2.22
CA SER A 378 9.07 8.15 -1.17
C SER A 378 10.38 7.39 -0.93
N HIS A 379 10.67 7.04 0.33
CA HIS A 379 11.68 6.02 0.60
C HIS A 379 11.32 5.21 1.84
N SER A 380 11.72 3.93 1.79
CA SER A 380 11.75 3.02 2.92
C SER A 380 13.19 2.54 3.12
N LEU A 381 13.74 2.83 4.30
CA LEU A 381 15.04 2.32 4.74
C LEU A 381 14.78 1.30 5.84
N ILE A 382 15.18 0.05 5.59
CA ILE A 382 14.88 -1.10 6.43
C ILE A 382 16.20 -1.68 6.94
N GLU A 383 16.27 -1.90 8.26
CA GLU A 383 17.21 -2.84 8.87
C GLU A 383 16.42 -4.13 9.07
N ASP A 384 16.46 -5.01 8.08
CA ASP A 384 15.69 -6.24 8.05
C ASP A 384 16.43 -7.36 8.77
N ASN A 385 15.82 -7.88 9.82
CA ASN A 385 16.45 -8.85 10.72
C ASN A 385 15.39 -9.82 11.24
N VAL A 386 15.31 -10.99 10.67
CA VAL A 386 14.36 -11.99 11.14
C VAL A 386 15.06 -13.29 11.56
N ILE A 387 14.63 -13.85 12.68
CA ILE A 387 14.93 -15.23 13.02
C ILE A 387 13.69 -16.03 12.67
N TYR A 388 13.80 -16.88 11.67
CA TYR A 388 12.63 -17.53 11.11
C TYR A 388 12.74 -19.05 11.06
N ALA A 389 11.57 -19.68 11.16
CA ALA A 389 11.40 -21.11 11.01
C ALA A 389 11.27 -21.46 9.54
N TYR A 390 12.10 -22.36 9.04
CA TYR A 390 12.04 -22.77 7.64
C TYR A 390 12.54 -24.17 7.40
N GLY A 391 11.85 -24.92 6.55
CA GLY A 391 12.33 -26.17 5.99
C GLY A 391 12.70 -27.25 7.00
N THR A 392 13.39 -28.24 6.48
CA THR A 392 13.89 -29.38 7.23
C THR A 392 15.14 -29.05 8.01
N PRO A 393 15.30 -29.48 9.27
CA PRO A 393 16.50 -29.22 10.05
C PRO A 393 17.70 -30.02 9.51
N PHE A 394 18.92 -29.55 9.86
CA PHE A 394 20.13 -30.30 9.64
C PHE A 394 20.36 -31.34 10.74
N ASP A 395 20.84 -32.53 10.37
CA ASP A 395 21.29 -33.57 11.28
C ASP A 395 22.71 -33.25 11.86
N ALA A 396 23.18 -34.10 12.77
CA ALA A 396 24.50 -33.92 13.37
C ALA A 396 25.67 -34.07 12.37
N ASN A 397 25.43 -34.51 11.15
CA ASN A 397 26.42 -34.65 10.09
C ASN A 397 26.33 -33.52 9.06
N GLY A 398 25.40 -32.56 9.26
CA GLY A 398 25.17 -31.46 8.32
C GLY A 398 24.29 -31.82 7.12
N ASN A 399 23.57 -32.95 7.16
CA ASN A 399 22.63 -33.30 6.09
C ASN A 399 21.23 -32.81 6.45
N VAL A 400 20.50 -32.29 5.46
CA VAL A 400 19.07 -31.99 5.60
C VAL A 400 18.30 -33.29 5.75
N SER A 401 17.66 -33.51 6.90
CA SER A 401 16.99 -34.76 7.18
C SER A 401 15.88 -34.64 8.22
N CYS A 402 14.70 -35.13 7.88
CA CYS A 402 13.63 -35.27 8.84
C CYS A 402 13.78 -36.53 9.71
N PRO A 403 13.59 -36.41 11.03
CA PRO A 403 13.47 -37.57 11.89
C PRO A 403 12.34 -38.47 11.36
N ASN A 404 12.64 -39.76 11.14
CA ASN A 404 11.68 -40.78 10.68
C ASN A 404 11.04 -40.56 9.27
N ALA A 405 11.49 -39.57 8.50
CA ALA A 405 11.00 -39.28 7.16
C ALA A 405 12.12 -38.70 6.27
N PRO A 406 13.20 -39.46 5.99
CA PRO A 406 14.37 -38.95 5.28
C PRO A 406 14.07 -38.50 3.84
N ASP A 407 12.98 -38.92 3.25
CA ASP A 407 12.55 -38.54 1.90
C ASP A 407 11.56 -37.36 1.89
N ALA A 408 11.34 -36.68 3.03
CA ALA A 408 10.49 -35.49 3.09
C ALA A 408 11.13 -34.33 2.32
N PRO A 409 10.32 -33.49 1.64
CA PRO A 409 10.85 -32.35 0.90
C PRO A 409 11.60 -31.36 1.82
N ALA A 410 12.78 -30.93 1.43
CA ALA A 410 13.70 -30.12 2.22
C ALA A 410 13.16 -28.71 2.58
N TYR A 411 12.26 -28.19 1.78
CA TYR A 411 11.74 -26.82 1.89
C TYR A 411 10.46 -26.70 2.73
N PHE A 412 10.08 -27.76 3.45
CA PHE A 412 8.92 -27.80 4.34
C PHE A 412 9.30 -28.31 5.72
N PHE A 413 8.48 -28.00 6.71
CA PHE A 413 8.63 -28.60 8.04
C PHE A 413 8.52 -30.12 7.96
N CYS A 414 9.22 -30.81 8.83
CA CYS A 414 9.13 -32.27 8.90
C CYS A 414 7.71 -32.74 9.28
N PRO A 415 7.31 -33.96 8.85
CA PRO A 415 6.01 -34.52 9.23
C PRO A 415 5.74 -34.60 10.73
N ASP A 416 6.76 -34.63 11.59
CA ASP A 416 6.66 -34.63 13.05
C ASP A 416 6.61 -33.21 13.65
N GLY A 417 6.68 -32.16 12.80
CA GLY A 417 6.67 -30.77 13.19
C GLY A 417 8.04 -30.16 13.48
N SER A 418 9.13 -30.89 13.26
CA SER A 418 10.49 -30.35 13.38
C SER A 418 10.83 -29.43 12.22
N TYR A 419 11.58 -28.36 12.49
CA TYR A 419 11.98 -27.35 11.51
C TYR A 419 13.36 -26.77 11.80
N GLY A 420 14.00 -26.20 10.76
CA GLY A 420 15.23 -25.45 10.89
C GLY A 420 14.98 -24.00 11.33
N ILE A 421 15.90 -23.45 12.10
CA ILE A 421 15.91 -22.04 12.53
C ILE A 421 17.03 -21.33 11.78
N TYR A 422 16.70 -20.21 11.18
CA TYR A 422 17.65 -19.40 10.42
C TYR A 422 17.65 -17.96 10.93
N ASP A 423 18.81 -17.36 10.98
CA ASP A 423 19.01 -15.93 11.16
C ASP A 423 19.19 -15.29 9.79
N TYR A 424 18.29 -14.39 9.43
CA TYR A 424 18.32 -13.60 8.20
C TYR A 424 18.65 -12.15 8.52
N ARG A 425 19.53 -11.56 7.71
CA ARG A 425 19.98 -10.18 7.85
C ARG A 425 20.08 -9.49 6.50
N ASP A 426 19.42 -8.36 6.35
CA ASP A 426 19.57 -7.41 5.23
C ASP A 426 19.55 -5.97 5.77
N PRO A 427 20.57 -5.56 6.57
CA PRO A 427 20.56 -4.25 7.19
C PRO A 427 20.89 -3.14 6.20
N GLY A 428 20.04 -2.13 6.17
CA GLY A 428 20.23 -0.96 5.34
C GLY A 428 19.68 -1.10 3.93
N GLU A 429 18.74 -2.00 3.73
CA GLU A 429 17.95 -2.08 2.52
C GLU A 429 17.22 -0.76 2.27
N LEU A 430 17.32 -0.20 1.06
CA LEU A 430 16.78 1.11 0.72
C LEU A 430 16.01 1.06 -0.58
N ARG A 431 14.70 1.32 -0.48
CA ARG A 431 13.80 1.49 -1.62
C ARG A 431 13.40 2.95 -1.77
N LYS A 432 13.42 3.45 -3.01
CA LYS A 432 13.09 4.84 -3.35
C LYS A 432 12.22 4.89 -4.56
N ASP A 433 11.17 5.68 -4.48
CA ASP A 433 10.26 5.96 -5.58
C ASP A 433 10.13 7.48 -5.76
N GLU A 434 10.19 7.92 -7.01
CA GLU A 434 10.02 9.32 -7.42
C GLU A 434 8.98 9.36 -8.55
N VAL A 435 7.91 10.14 -8.36
CA VAL A 435 6.86 10.31 -9.37
C VAL A 435 6.77 11.78 -9.76
N ALA A 436 6.58 12.05 -11.03
CA ALA A 436 6.20 13.37 -11.52
C ALA A 436 5.16 13.24 -12.62
N GLU A 437 4.04 13.95 -12.49
CA GLU A 437 2.95 13.93 -13.45
C GLU A 437 2.45 15.33 -13.82
N ALA A 438 1.90 15.46 -15.01
CA ALA A 438 1.21 16.67 -15.45
C ALA A 438 0.04 16.31 -16.35
N ILE A 439 -1.18 16.69 -15.95
CA ILE A 439 -2.41 16.35 -16.66
C ILE A 439 -3.21 17.63 -16.98
N LEU A 440 -3.53 17.80 -18.24
CA LEU A 440 -4.44 18.83 -18.76
C LEU A 440 -5.82 18.23 -18.95
N THR A 441 -6.85 18.85 -18.38
CA THR A 441 -8.25 18.45 -18.53
C THR A 441 -9.09 19.57 -19.09
N GLY A 442 -10.14 19.23 -19.84
CA GLY A 442 -11.00 20.26 -20.42
C GLY A 442 -12.31 19.75 -20.97
N HIS A 443 -13.25 20.69 -21.13
CA HIS A 443 -14.56 20.42 -21.74
C HIS A 443 -14.63 20.97 -23.15
N VAL A 444 -14.95 20.10 -24.11
CA VAL A 444 -15.22 20.47 -25.49
C VAL A 444 -16.65 20.08 -25.85
N LYS A 445 -17.39 20.97 -26.51
CA LYS A 445 -18.78 20.70 -26.94
C LYS A 445 -18.86 20.62 -28.45
N THR A 446 -19.36 19.51 -28.96
CA THR A 446 -19.63 19.28 -30.40
C THR A 446 -21.12 19.01 -30.59
N GLY A 447 -21.89 20.05 -30.91
CA GLY A 447 -23.36 19.97 -31.02
C GLY A 447 -24.00 19.57 -29.67
N PRO A 448 -24.75 18.46 -29.57
CA PRO A 448 -25.36 18.00 -28.34
C PRO A 448 -24.44 17.16 -27.46
N VAL A 449 -23.25 16.83 -27.96
CA VAL A 449 -22.26 15.96 -27.29
C VAL A 449 -21.25 16.80 -26.48
N ILE A 450 -20.95 16.37 -25.26
CA ILE A 450 -19.91 16.97 -24.42
C ILE A 450 -18.77 15.97 -24.30
N HIS A 451 -17.56 16.44 -24.51
CA HIS A 451 -16.33 15.70 -24.35
C HIS A 451 -15.58 16.23 -23.13
N ASP A 452 -15.26 15.36 -22.19
CA ASP A 452 -14.34 15.63 -21.08
C ASP A 452 -13.00 14.98 -21.42
N VAL A 453 -12.10 15.78 -21.94
CA VAL A 453 -10.80 15.31 -22.42
C VAL A 453 -9.76 15.46 -21.31
N ALA A 454 -8.95 14.43 -21.11
CA ALA A 454 -7.74 14.47 -20.29
C ALA A 454 -6.55 14.01 -21.12
N ALA A 455 -5.44 14.75 -21.04
CA ALA A 455 -4.19 14.41 -21.72
C ALA A 455 -3.00 14.84 -20.87
N GLY A 456 -1.97 14.02 -20.84
CA GLY A 456 -0.78 14.34 -20.04
C GLY A 456 0.28 13.27 -20.08
N GLY A 457 1.12 13.27 -19.07
CA GLY A 457 2.18 12.28 -18.93
C GLY A 457 2.67 12.17 -17.50
N GLU A 458 3.36 11.08 -17.25
CA GLU A 458 3.93 10.71 -15.96
C GLU A 458 5.33 10.14 -16.16
N VAL A 459 6.16 10.35 -15.18
CA VAL A 459 7.46 9.68 -15.04
C VAL A 459 7.50 9.07 -13.65
N PHE A 460 7.83 7.79 -13.57
CA PHE A 460 8.08 7.05 -12.34
C PHE A 460 9.50 6.49 -12.38
N LEU A 461 10.22 6.68 -11.29
CA LEU A 461 11.59 6.20 -11.11
C LEU A 461 11.63 5.42 -9.79
N ARG A 462 12.09 4.18 -9.85
CA ARG A 462 12.31 3.33 -8.68
C ARG A 462 13.76 2.89 -8.61
N SER A 463 14.33 2.87 -7.42
CA SER A 463 15.59 2.20 -7.17
C SER A 463 15.56 1.41 -5.87
N VAL A 464 16.08 0.19 -5.93
CA VAL A 464 16.32 -0.68 -4.78
C VAL A 464 17.83 -0.81 -4.57
N GLN A 465 18.26 -0.62 -3.35
CA GLN A 465 19.64 -0.78 -2.95
C GLN A 465 19.71 -1.68 -1.73
N GLN A 466 20.56 -2.68 -1.80
CA GLN A 466 20.80 -3.64 -0.71
C GLN A 466 22.29 -3.61 -0.30
N PRO A 467 22.62 -4.02 0.94
CA PRO A 467 24.00 -4.11 1.37
C PRO A 467 24.76 -5.17 0.55
N GLY A 468 26.05 -5.03 0.50
CA GLY A 468 26.90 -6.06 -0.09
C GLY A 468 27.08 -7.26 0.82
N PHE A 469 27.83 -8.23 0.36
CA PHE A 469 28.04 -9.51 1.04
C PHE A 469 28.58 -9.41 2.47
N TYR A 470 28.17 -10.38 3.29
CA TYR A 470 28.74 -10.69 4.59
C TYR A 470 29.74 -11.84 4.50
N THR A 471 30.78 -11.81 5.32
CA THR A 471 31.57 -13.00 5.63
C THR A 471 30.98 -13.70 6.84
N MET A 472 30.64 -14.97 6.69
CA MET A 472 30.09 -15.78 7.77
C MET A 472 31.10 -16.79 8.28
N ASP A 473 31.27 -16.83 9.61
CA ASP A 473 31.79 -18.00 10.31
C ASP A 473 30.60 -18.77 10.91
N ASN A 474 30.03 -19.69 10.17
CA ASN A 474 28.96 -20.52 10.68
C ASN A 474 29.55 -21.78 11.32
N PRO A 475 29.39 -21.98 12.65
CA PRO A 475 29.94 -23.16 13.32
C PRO A 475 29.24 -24.46 12.96
N TYR A 476 28.06 -24.43 12.29
CA TYR A 476 27.26 -25.60 11.94
C TYR A 476 27.30 -25.97 10.45
N SER A 477 27.71 -25.08 9.57
CA SER A 477 27.94 -25.40 8.18
C SER A 477 29.07 -24.57 7.63
N SER A 478 29.89 -25.19 6.80
CA SER A 478 30.90 -24.47 5.97
C SER A 478 30.23 -23.63 4.88
N ASP A 479 28.91 -23.69 4.78
CA ASP A 479 28.14 -23.22 3.63
C ASP A 479 27.06 -22.27 4.12
N GLY A 480 27.46 -21.08 4.52
CA GLY A 480 26.51 -19.96 4.55
C GLY A 480 26.06 -19.68 3.13
N ILE A 481 24.76 -19.77 2.87
CA ILE A 481 24.20 -19.33 1.59
C ILE A 481 24.28 -17.82 1.62
N VAL A 482 25.20 -17.27 0.85
CA VAL A 482 25.29 -15.82 0.61
C VAL A 482 24.47 -15.54 -0.63
N GLN A 483 23.28 -15.01 -0.44
CA GLN A 483 22.56 -14.39 -1.53
C GLN A 483 22.96 -12.92 -1.67
N ASP A 484 22.81 -12.37 -2.86
CA ASP A 484 23.08 -10.95 -3.09
C ASP A 484 22.22 -10.12 -2.13
N GLY A 485 22.85 -9.41 -1.20
CA GLY A 485 22.21 -8.52 -0.25
C GLY A 485 21.81 -9.15 1.08
N ALA A 486 21.23 -10.33 1.09
CA ALA A 486 20.74 -11.00 2.28
C ALA A 486 21.63 -12.16 2.71
N VAL A 487 21.69 -12.43 4.01
CA VAL A 487 22.50 -13.52 4.56
C VAL A 487 21.66 -14.41 5.45
N TYR A 488 21.73 -15.70 5.19
CA TYR A 488 21.05 -16.74 5.97
C TYR A 488 22.05 -17.58 6.75
N ALA A 489 21.82 -17.75 8.04
CA ALA A 489 22.61 -18.63 8.87
C ALA A 489 21.71 -19.63 9.58
N TYR A 490 21.93 -20.92 9.37
CA TYR A 490 21.29 -21.93 10.20
C TYR A 490 21.84 -21.86 11.64
N VAL A 491 20.93 -21.70 12.61
CA VAL A 491 21.29 -21.54 14.02
C VAL A 491 20.80 -22.67 14.92
N GLY A 492 19.95 -23.57 14.42
CA GLY A 492 19.46 -24.70 15.19
C GLY A 492 18.17 -25.26 14.65
N SER A 493 17.50 -26.07 15.45
CA SER A 493 16.19 -26.66 15.10
C SER A 493 15.28 -26.73 16.31
N GLU A 494 13.97 -26.65 16.04
CA GLU A 494 12.92 -26.81 17.03
C GLU A 494 11.77 -27.67 16.49
N ASN A 495 10.69 -27.81 17.29
CA ASN A 495 9.48 -28.51 16.89
C ASN A 495 8.26 -27.68 17.28
N ILE A 496 7.33 -27.49 16.35
CA ILE A 496 6.13 -26.65 16.55
C ILE A 496 5.22 -27.10 17.69
N TYR A 497 5.23 -28.41 18.03
CA TYR A 497 4.42 -28.99 19.09
C TYR A 497 5.16 -29.08 20.43
N GLN A 498 6.48 -28.94 20.42
CA GLN A 498 7.35 -29.03 21.59
C GLN A 498 8.42 -27.95 21.52
N PRO A 499 8.02 -26.66 21.57
CA PRO A 499 9.00 -25.59 21.54
C PRO A 499 9.94 -25.73 22.73
N THR A 500 11.22 -25.83 22.46
CA THR A 500 12.29 -25.91 23.46
C THR A 500 12.72 -24.51 23.91
N ALA A 501 13.50 -24.44 24.98
CA ALA A 501 14.12 -23.18 25.35
C ALA A 501 15.04 -22.69 24.20
N PRO A 502 15.15 -21.36 23.98
CA PRO A 502 15.97 -20.78 22.91
C PRO A 502 17.38 -21.37 22.89
N VAL A 503 17.89 -21.63 21.70
CA VAL A 503 19.29 -22.05 21.51
C VAL A 503 20.16 -20.82 21.79
N ALA A 504 21.00 -20.85 22.80
CA ALA A 504 21.82 -19.72 23.21
C ALA A 504 23.07 -19.54 22.32
N ILE A 505 22.92 -19.68 21.02
CA ILE A 505 24.01 -19.48 20.08
C ILE A 505 23.83 -18.10 19.45
N GLU A 506 24.81 -17.21 19.65
CA GLU A 506 24.79 -15.93 18.96
C GLU A 506 24.95 -16.17 17.45
N SER A 507 24.29 -15.33 16.66
CA SER A 507 24.42 -15.37 15.21
C SER A 507 25.87 -15.17 14.82
N PRO A 508 26.41 -15.97 13.89
CA PRO A 508 27.74 -15.76 13.34
C PRO A 508 27.80 -14.57 12.37
N LEU A 509 26.67 -13.89 12.10
CA LEU A 509 26.58 -12.80 11.14
C LEU A 509 27.36 -11.57 11.61
N GLN A 510 28.24 -11.08 10.74
CA GLN A 510 29.04 -9.89 10.94
C GLN A 510 28.48 -8.68 10.17
N SER A 511 29.13 -7.53 10.25
CA SER A 511 28.62 -6.27 9.69
C SER A 511 28.45 -6.29 8.16
N ALA A 512 27.41 -5.62 7.69
CA ALA A 512 27.12 -5.40 6.28
C ALA A 512 28.24 -4.66 5.53
N GLY A 513 28.37 -4.97 4.25
CA GLY A 513 29.13 -4.18 3.28
C GLY A 513 28.38 -2.91 2.84
N PRO A 514 28.95 -2.11 1.94
CA PRO A 514 28.26 -0.95 1.39
C PRO A 514 27.06 -1.35 0.54
N ARG A 515 26.02 -0.52 0.56
CA ARG A 515 24.86 -0.70 -0.33
C ARG A 515 25.24 -0.69 -1.79
N ARG A 516 24.58 -1.52 -2.57
CA ARG A 516 24.69 -1.64 -4.02
C ARG A 516 23.33 -1.47 -4.66
N LEU A 517 23.31 -1.02 -5.91
CA LEU A 517 22.11 -0.96 -6.71
C LEU A 517 21.69 -2.38 -7.07
N TRP A 518 20.44 -2.72 -6.74
CA TRP A 518 19.82 -4.01 -7.00
C TRP A 518 18.82 -3.91 -8.16
N GLU A 519 18.01 -2.85 -8.16
CA GLU A 519 17.02 -2.55 -9.20
C GLU A 519 17.07 -1.07 -9.55
N ASP A 520 16.89 -0.76 -10.82
CA ASP A 520 16.77 0.59 -11.37
C ASP A 520 15.66 0.56 -12.45
N SER A 521 14.46 0.97 -12.08
CA SER A 521 13.28 0.95 -12.95
C SER A 521 12.85 2.37 -13.32
N HIS A 522 12.71 2.62 -14.62
CA HIS A 522 12.28 3.89 -15.15
C HIS A 522 11.05 3.70 -16.03
N GLN A 523 10.00 4.42 -15.75
CA GLN A 523 8.78 4.40 -16.54
C GLN A 523 8.46 5.82 -17.01
N ALA A 524 8.11 5.97 -18.28
CA ALA A 524 7.62 7.22 -18.82
C ALA A 524 6.33 6.96 -19.60
N ALA A 525 5.28 7.70 -19.26
CA ALA A 525 3.97 7.49 -19.83
C ALA A 525 3.41 8.72 -20.55
N ALA A 526 2.67 8.46 -21.62
CA ALA A 526 1.76 9.43 -22.24
C ALA A 526 0.32 8.94 -22.12
N ILE A 527 -0.57 9.80 -21.63
CA ILE A 527 -1.95 9.44 -21.26
C ILE A 527 -2.92 10.26 -22.08
N LEU A 528 -3.96 9.61 -22.61
CA LEU A 528 -5.05 10.28 -23.32
C LEU A 528 -6.38 9.62 -22.97
N GLN A 529 -7.40 10.41 -22.60
CA GLN A 529 -8.76 9.94 -22.33
C GLN A 529 -9.78 10.94 -22.89
N ASP A 530 -10.87 10.42 -23.47
CA ASP A 530 -12.08 11.19 -23.78
C ASP A 530 -13.29 10.52 -23.13
N ARG A 531 -14.00 11.26 -22.29
CA ARG A 531 -15.31 10.87 -21.73
C ARG A 531 -16.39 11.61 -22.50
N ILE A 532 -17.13 10.89 -23.30
CA ILE A 532 -18.15 11.39 -24.22
C ILE A 532 -19.52 11.28 -23.57
N HIS A 533 -20.15 12.40 -23.26
CA HIS A 533 -21.50 12.46 -22.74
C HIS A 533 -22.49 12.56 -23.91
N LEU A 534 -23.30 11.52 -24.06
CA LEU A 534 -24.34 11.41 -25.08
C LEU A 534 -25.72 11.76 -24.50
N PRO A 535 -26.68 12.21 -25.33
CA PRO A 535 -28.07 12.31 -24.92
C PRO A 535 -28.60 10.98 -24.37
N GLY A 536 -29.53 11.04 -23.40
CA GLY A 536 -30.10 9.82 -22.79
C GLY A 536 -29.32 9.27 -21.60
N ARG A 537 -28.41 10.06 -21.01
CA ARG A 537 -27.60 9.69 -19.85
C ARG A 537 -26.65 8.51 -20.11
N ILE A 538 -26.10 8.47 -21.28
CA ILE A 538 -25.06 7.52 -21.70
C ILE A 538 -23.72 8.26 -21.69
N GLN A 539 -22.70 7.62 -21.13
CA GLN A 539 -21.32 8.07 -21.26
C GLN A 539 -20.51 6.95 -21.89
N LEU A 540 -19.65 7.31 -22.83
CA LEU A 540 -18.63 6.42 -23.37
C LEU A 540 -17.27 6.97 -22.95
N ILE A 541 -16.38 6.12 -22.51
CA ILE A 541 -15.01 6.48 -22.15
C ILE A 541 -14.08 5.67 -23.01
N GLY A 542 -13.17 6.35 -23.67
CA GLY A 542 -12.14 5.72 -24.49
C GLY A 542 -10.82 6.42 -24.25
N GLY A 543 -9.78 5.65 -24.15
CA GLY A 543 -8.44 6.18 -23.95
C GLY A 543 -7.40 5.10 -23.85
N GLY A 544 -6.22 5.50 -23.47
CA GLY A 544 -5.13 4.60 -23.23
C GLY A 544 -3.91 5.34 -22.70
N ARG A 545 -2.98 4.54 -22.28
CA ARG A 545 -1.68 4.94 -21.77
C ARG A 545 -0.61 4.25 -22.61
N TYR A 546 0.37 5.00 -23.06
CA TYR A 546 1.58 4.48 -23.67
C TYR A 546 2.69 4.55 -22.64
N ASP A 547 3.20 3.41 -22.25
CA ASP A 547 4.29 3.29 -21.29
C ASP A 547 5.57 2.84 -21.98
N ALA A 548 6.66 3.52 -21.66
CA ALA A 548 8.02 3.11 -21.96
C ALA A 548 8.67 2.66 -20.65
N LEU A 549 8.75 1.35 -20.43
CA LEU A 549 9.40 0.72 -19.28
C LEU A 549 10.85 0.43 -19.63
N ARG A 550 11.75 0.76 -18.69
CA ARG A 550 13.18 0.42 -18.70
C ARG A 550 13.49 -0.09 -17.30
N ASP A 551 13.54 -1.39 -17.18
CA ASP A 551 13.72 -2.07 -15.91
C ASP A 551 15.02 -2.88 -15.92
N HIS A 552 15.93 -2.56 -15.01
CA HIS A 552 17.26 -3.11 -14.93
C HIS A 552 17.46 -3.76 -13.57
N ASN A 553 17.56 -5.08 -13.54
CA ASN A 553 17.82 -5.85 -12.34
C ASN A 553 19.27 -6.31 -12.33
N TYR A 554 19.95 -6.00 -11.24
CA TYR A 554 21.36 -6.33 -10.97
C TYR A 554 21.47 -7.52 -10.00
N SER A 555 20.34 -8.16 -9.70
CA SER A 555 20.29 -9.39 -8.91
C SER A 555 20.90 -10.53 -9.73
N GLY A 556 22.13 -10.81 -9.50
CA GLY A 556 22.83 -11.93 -10.09
C GLY A 556 23.66 -12.60 -9.02
N TRP A 557 23.78 -13.92 -9.10
CA TRP A 557 24.78 -14.63 -8.34
C TRP A 557 26.12 -13.96 -8.62
N ALA A 558 26.66 -13.24 -7.65
CA ALA A 558 28.06 -12.97 -7.70
C ALA A 558 28.70 -14.34 -7.68
N THR A 559 29.36 -14.73 -8.79
CA THR A 559 30.24 -15.88 -8.80
C THR A 559 31.29 -15.59 -7.77
N SER A 560 30.99 -15.94 -6.54
CA SER A 560 31.97 -15.92 -5.48
C SER A 560 32.93 -17.04 -5.78
N PRO A 561 34.21 -16.76 -5.87
CA PRO A 561 35.18 -17.82 -5.96
C PRO A 561 35.12 -18.66 -4.69
N CYS A 562 34.53 -19.83 -4.75
CA CYS A 562 34.47 -20.75 -3.64
C CYS A 562 35.87 -21.17 -3.21
N THR A 563 36.19 -21.08 -1.95
CA THR A 563 37.23 -21.91 -1.36
C THR A 563 36.69 -23.29 -1.16
N ALA A 564 37.47 -24.26 -1.51
CA ALA A 564 37.15 -25.67 -1.51
C ALA A 564 36.36 -26.12 -0.27
N SER A 565 35.04 -26.13 -0.36
CA SER A 565 34.15 -26.92 0.47
C SER A 565 33.62 -28.08 -0.38
N PRO A 566 33.41 -29.27 0.21
CA PRO A 566 33.06 -30.47 -0.55
C PRO A 566 31.56 -30.56 -0.88
N VAL A 567 30.79 -29.49 -0.75
CA VAL A 567 29.38 -29.49 -1.19
C VAL A 567 29.35 -29.14 -2.67
N PRO A 568 28.85 -30.00 -3.53
CA PRO A 568 28.67 -29.69 -4.94
C PRO A 568 27.62 -28.60 -5.08
N GLY A 569 28.02 -27.40 -5.49
CA GLY A 569 27.12 -26.45 -6.12
C GLY A 569 26.49 -27.07 -7.38
N PRO A 570 25.46 -26.44 -7.96
CA PRO A 570 24.86 -26.93 -9.20
C PRO A 570 25.93 -27.31 -10.21
N VAL A 571 25.75 -28.45 -10.84
CA VAL A 571 26.77 -29.11 -11.69
C VAL A 571 27.23 -28.11 -12.77
N GLY A 572 28.45 -27.57 -12.61
CA GLY A 572 29.11 -26.79 -13.65
C GLY A 572 29.79 -25.48 -13.18
N ASP A 573 29.64 -25.05 -11.96
CA ASP A 573 30.25 -23.79 -11.48
C ASP A 573 31.61 -24.02 -10.83
N PRO A 574 32.69 -23.37 -11.36
CA PRO A 574 33.98 -23.41 -10.71
C PRO A 574 33.98 -22.51 -9.45
N CYS A 575 33.90 -23.11 -8.29
CA CYS A 575 34.04 -22.45 -7.01
C CYS A 575 35.46 -21.87 -6.85
N PRO A 576 35.64 -20.56 -6.66
CA PRO A 576 36.91 -19.96 -6.41
C PRO A 576 37.36 -20.15 -4.94
N THR A 577 38.66 -20.26 -4.76
CA THR A 577 39.30 -20.69 -3.52
C THR A 577 39.60 -19.62 -2.49
N THR A 578 39.18 -18.37 -2.66
CA THR A 578 39.35 -17.28 -1.67
C THR A 578 38.24 -16.21 -1.84
N TYR A 579 37.59 -15.89 -0.75
CA TYR A 579 36.69 -14.71 -0.70
C TYR A 579 37.57 -13.45 -0.71
N PRO A 580 37.37 -12.48 -1.61
CA PRO A 580 38.02 -11.18 -1.48
C PRO A 580 37.44 -10.48 -0.24
N ALA A 581 38.29 -9.85 0.56
CA ALA A 581 37.86 -9.07 1.70
C ALA A 581 36.90 -7.95 1.28
N PRO A 582 35.93 -7.54 2.12
CA PRO A 582 35.11 -6.35 1.88
C PRO A 582 36.01 -5.18 1.51
N ASN A 583 35.71 -4.45 0.43
CA ASN A 583 36.52 -3.34 -0.13
C ASN A 583 37.62 -3.68 -1.14
N GLN A 584 37.68 -4.89 -1.68
CA GLN A 584 38.57 -5.17 -2.80
C GLN A 584 37.94 -4.73 -4.13
N PRO A 585 38.69 -4.07 -5.04
CA PRO A 585 38.14 -3.51 -6.29
C PRO A 585 37.71 -4.54 -7.34
N ASN A 586 37.83 -5.82 -7.08
CA ASN A 586 37.55 -6.90 -8.02
C ASN A 586 36.22 -7.64 -7.76
N TYR A 587 35.33 -7.07 -6.93
CA TYR A 587 33.95 -7.47 -6.92
C TYR A 587 33.28 -6.94 -8.19
N SER A 588 33.36 -7.69 -9.25
CA SER A 588 32.49 -7.45 -10.41
C SER A 588 31.19 -8.20 -10.15
N VAL A 589 30.12 -7.47 -10.09
CA VAL A 589 28.79 -8.01 -10.40
C VAL A 589 28.91 -8.52 -11.81
N VAL A 590 28.95 -9.81 -12.00
CA VAL A 590 29.39 -10.41 -13.29
C VAL A 590 28.19 -10.75 -14.17
N THR A 591 26.99 -10.52 -13.74
CA THR A 591 25.86 -10.67 -14.65
C THR A 591 25.55 -9.32 -15.29
N PRO A 592 25.45 -9.25 -16.62
CA PRO A 592 24.80 -8.09 -17.24
C PRO A 592 23.42 -7.96 -16.59
N PRO A 593 22.98 -6.73 -16.28
CA PRO A 593 21.68 -6.53 -15.71
C PRO A 593 20.63 -7.26 -16.55
N ASN A 594 19.71 -7.95 -15.92
CA ASN A 594 18.57 -8.51 -16.62
C ASN A 594 17.67 -7.34 -17.01
N ASN A 595 17.77 -6.89 -18.26
CA ASN A 595 17.01 -5.77 -18.76
C ASN A 595 15.68 -6.28 -19.31
N THR A 596 14.59 -5.80 -18.76
CA THR A 596 13.25 -6.09 -19.23
C THR A 596 12.60 -4.86 -19.85
N ASP A 597 13.31 -4.26 -20.82
CA ASP A 597 12.83 -3.07 -21.55
C ASP A 597 11.59 -3.38 -22.36
N GLN A 598 10.53 -2.58 -22.20
CA GLN A 598 9.28 -2.78 -22.93
C GLN A 598 8.56 -1.46 -23.21
N ASP A 599 8.05 -1.32 -24.45
CA ASP A 599 7.17 -0.23 -24.84
C ASP A 599 5.78 -0.81 -25.13
N VAL A 600 4.73 -0.25 -24.50
CA VAL A 600 3.40 -0.84 -24.57
C VAL A 600 2.30 0.22 -24.64
N TRP A 601 1.23 -0.09 -25.38
CA TRP A 601 -0.03 0.66 -25.35
C TRP A 601 -1.05 -0.11 -24.52
N LEU A 602 -1.58 0.51 -23.48
CA LEU A 602 -2.55 -0.04 -22.54
C LEU A 602 -3.91 0.64 -22.76
N PRO A 603 -4.85 0.00 -23.45
CA PRO A 603 -6.16 0.57 -23.73
C PRO A 603 -7.08 0.48 -22.52
N PHE A 604 -7.96 1.48 -22.40
CA PHE A 604 -9.09 1.51 -21.50
C PHE A 604 -10.35 1.93 -22.23
N TYR A 605 -11.42 1.13 -22.13
CA TYR A 605 -12.72 1.43 -22.69
C TYR A 605 -13.80 1.19 -21.63
N ALA A 606 -14.73 2.14 -21.50
CA ALA A 606 -15.86 1.95 -20.61
C ALA A 606 -17.13 2.62 -21.17
N ALA A 607 -18.26 2.13 -20.73
CA ALA A 607 -19.56 2.73 -20.99
C ALA A 607 -20.38 2.77 -19.71
N THR A 608 -21.10 3.86 -19.50
CA THR A 608 -22.09 3.96 -18.43
C THR A 608 -23.45 4.34 -18.98
N TYR A 609 -24.49 3.83 -18.33
CA TYR A 609 -25.87 4.17 -18.62
C TYR A 609 -26.65 4.39 -17.32
N ALA A 610 -27.25 5.55 -17.16
CA ALA A 610 -28.05 5.88 -15.98
C ALA A 610 -29.57 5.92 -16.36
N PRO A 611 -30.29 4.78 -16.34
CA PRO A 611 -31.74 4.74 -16.68
C PRO A 611 -32.56 5.68 -15.81
N VAL A 612 -32.20 5.80 -14.56
CA VAL A 612 -32.72 6.78 -13.60
C VAL A 612 -31.56 7.42 -12.83
N SER A 613 -31.78 8.55 -12.17
CA SER A 613 -30.72 9.27 -11.47
C SER A 613 -30.06 8.50 -10.32
N SER A 614 -30.76 7.52 -9.76
CA SER A 614 -30.26 6.69 -8.65
C SER A 614 -29.55 5.42 -9.09
N VAL A 615 -29.54 5.07 -10.38
CA VAL A 615 -28.94 3.82 -10.90
C VAL A 615 -27.96 4.14 -12.00
N THR A 616 -26.75 3.59 -11.90
CA THR A 616 -25.75 3.59 -12.98
C THR A 616 -25.39 2.13 -13.30
N LEU A 617 -25.58 1.76 -14.54
CA LEU A 617 -25.05 0.51 -15.11
C LEU A 617 -23.76 0.85 -15.83
N TYR A 618 -22.77 -0.02 -15.75
CA TYR A 618 -21.50 0.19 -16.43
C TYR A 618 -20.90 -1.11 -16.96
N GLY A 619 -19.97 -0.96 -17.90
CA GLY A 619 -19.07 -2.00 -18.32
C GLY A 619 -17.74 -1.39 -18.73
N ASN A 620 -16.65 -2.10 -18.49
CA ASN A 620 -15.32 -1.70 -18.90
C ASN A 620 -14.50 -2.88 -19.44
N TYR A 621 -13.47 -2.53 -20.21
CA TYR A 621 -12.39 -3.38 -20.63
C TYR A 621 -11.08 -2.63 -20.46
N SER A 622 -10.10 -3.29 -19.86
CA SER A 622 -8.78 -2.70 -19.61
C SER A 622 -7.67 -3.73 -19.77
N GLU A 623 -6.51 -3.25 -20.18
CA GLU A 623 -5.26 -4.01 -20.21
C GLU A 623 -4.21 -3.32 -19.33
N LEU A 624 -3.28 -4.12 -18.81
CA LEU A 624 -2.23 -3.70 -17.90
C LEU A 624 -0.94 -4.43 -18.23
N LEU A 625 0.19 -3.77 -18.03
CA LEU A 625 1.51 -4.39 -17.95
C LEU A 625 1.89 -4.54 -16.47
N SER A 626 2.29 -5.73 -16.07
CA SER A 626 2.87 -5.98 -14.74
C SER A 626 4.35 -6.26 -14.86
N LEU A 627 5.13 -5.88 -13.85
CA LEU A 627 6.52 -6.35 -13.72
C LEU A 627 6.53 -7.87 -13.56
N GLY A 628 7.55 -8.52 -14.08
CA GLY A 628 7.74 -9.96 -13.87
C GLY A 628 8.09 -10.24 -12.41
N PRO A 629 7.52 -11.28 -11.79
CA PRO A 629 7.88 -11.63 -10.43
C PRO A 629 9.32 -12.12 -10.34
N GLN A 630 9.94 -11.92 -9.19
CA GLN A 630 11.25 -12.44 -8.87
C GLN A 630 11.16 -13.93 -8.49
N ALA A 631 12.04 -14.75 -9.02
CA ALA A 631 12.17 -16.15 -8.67
C ALA A 631 12.63 -16.31 -7.22
N ALA A 632 12.04 -17.28 -6.50
CA ALA A 632 12.40 -17.54 -5.11
C ALA A 632 13.87 -17.96 -4.97
N TRP A 633 14.46 -17.70 -3.82
CA TRP A 633 15.89 -17.96 -3.56
C TRP A 633 16.29 -19.45 -3.62
N TRP A 634 15.36 -20.36 -3.50
CA TRP A 634 15.58 -21.81 -3.42
C TRP A 634 15.41 -22.53 -4.75
N VAL A 635 15.08 -21.85 -5.86
CA VAL A 635 14.96 -22.41 -7.20
C VAL A 635 16.26 -22.24 -7.99
N ASP A 636 16.40 -23.01 -9.08
CA ASP A 636 17.64 -23.00 -9.90
C ASP A 636 17.94 -21.67 -10.57
N ASN A 637 16.88 -20.91 -10.91
CA ASN A 637 16.98 -19.53 -11.42
C ASN A 637 16.72 -18.48 -10.34
N ALA A 638 17.15 -18.74 -9.10
CA ALA A 638 16.97 -17.88 -7.95
C ALA A 638 17.25 -16.41 -8.22
N ASN A 639 16.44 -15.52 -7.66
CA ASN A 639 16.52 -14.07 -7.76
C ASN A 639 16.42 -13.49 -9.18
N GLN A 640 16.18 -14.31 -10.20
CA GLN A 640 15.95 -13.84 -11.55
C GLN A 640 14.56 -13.22 -11.65
N PHE A 641 14.45 -12.01 -12.21
CA PHE A 641 13.17 -11.43 -12.58
C PHE A 641 12.69 -12.01 -13.91
N LEU A 642 11.45 -12.47 -13.95
CA LEU A 642 10.81 -12.88 -15.18
C LEU A 642 10.41 -11.67 -16.03
N ALA A 643 10.10 -11.89 -17.30
CA ALA A 643 9.69 -10.81 -18.19
C ALA A 643 8.37 -10.16 -17.74
N PRO A 644 8.19 -8.83 -17.93
CA PRO A 644 6.91 -8.17 -17.75
C PRO A 644 5.81 -8.82 -18.56
N TYR A 645 4.60 -8.83 -18.03
CA TYR A 645 3.49 -9.58 -18.64
C TYR A 645 2.21 -8.75 -18.74
N HIS A 646 1.37 -9.13 -19.70
CA HIS A 646 0.09 -8.48 -19.95
C HIS A 646 -1.04 -9.18 -19.19
N THR A 647 -1.85 -8.37 -18.49
CA THR A 647 -3.11 -8.79 -17.88
C THR A 647 -4.27 -8.08 -18.54
N ARG A 648 -5.42 -8.77 -18.64
CA ARG A 648 -6.65 -8.27 -19.26
C ARG A 648 -7.83 -8.47 -18.34
N GLN A 649 -8.70 -7.47 -18.29
CA GLN A 649 -9.93 -7.52 -17.51
C GLN A 649 -11.12 -7.03 -18.31
N ALA A 650 -12.26 -7.70 -18.11
CA ALA A 650 -13.57 -7.21 -18.48
C ALA A 650 -14.47 -7.21 -17.23
N GLU A 651 -15.22 -6.12 -17.04
CA GLU A 651 -16.11 -5.96 -15.89
C GLU A 651 -17.44 -5.36 -16.32
N ILE A 652 -18.54 -5.83 -15.77
CA ILE A 652 -19.86 -5.21 -15.87
C ILE A 652 -20.44 -5.06 -14.47
N GLY A 653 -21.11 -3.96 -14.21
CA GLY A 653 -21.67 -3.73 -12.88
C GLY A 653 -22.84 -2.76 -12.85
N ALA A 654 -23.41 -2.65 -11.66
CA ALA A 654 -24.49 -1.74 -11.35
C ALA A 654 -24.22 -1.03 -10.01
N LYS A 655 -24.55 0.26 -9.97
CA LYS A 655 -24.45 1.09 -8.77
C LYS A 655 -25.81 1.71 -8.49
N TYR A 656 -26.31 1.54 -7.29
CA TYR A 656 -27.63 2.01 -6.85
C TYR A 656 -27.50 2.89 -5.62
N GLU A 657 -27.86 4.14 -5.75
CA GLU A 657 -27.87 5.16 -4.71
C GLU A 657 -29.31 5.60 -4.42
N PRO A 658 -30.08 4.88 -3.58
CA PRO A 658 -31.46 5.24 -3.26
C PRO A 658 -31.57 6.61 -2.56
N SER A 659 -30.52 7.01 -1.88
CA SER A 659 -30.35 8.34 -1.29
C SER A 659 -28.85 8.69 -1.28
N GLN A 660 -28.51 9.97 -1.16
CA GLN A 660 -27.12 10.46 -1.07
C GLN A 660 -26.33 9.93 0.14
N ARG A 661 -26.91 9.04 0.95
CA ARG A 661 -26.32 8.54 2.19
C ARG A 661 -25.97 7.06 2.14
N ILE A 662 -26.37 6.35 1.10
CA ILE A 662 -26.13 4.91 0.96
C ILE A 662 -25.91 4.55 -0.50
N LEU A 663 -24.89 3.78 -0.76
CA LEU A 663 -24.52 3.24 -2.06
C LEU A 663 -24.48 1.71 -2.00
N LEU A 664 -25.13 1.08 -2.97
CA LEU A 664 -25.02 -0.35 -3.24
C LEU A 664 -24.32 -0.52 -4.58
N THR A 665 -23.34 -1.41 -4.63
CA THR A 665 -22.62 -1.74 -5.87
C THR A 665 -22.56 -3.23 -6.06
N THR A 666 -22.60 -3.66 -7.31
CA THR A 666 -22.34 -5.06 -7.69
C THR A 666 -21.53 -5.07 -8.99
N ALA A 667 -20.62 -6.01 -9.11
CA ALA A 667 -19.80 -6.20 -10.30
C ALA A 667 -19.63 -7.69 -10.61
N PHE A 668 -19.60 -8.02 -11.90
CA PHE A 668 -19.11 -9.27 -12.44
C PHE A 668 -17.82 -8.96 -13.17
N PHE A 669 -16.76 -9.68 -12.88
CA PHE A 669 -15.47 -9.48 -13.50
C PHE A 669 -14.88 -10.79 -14.02
N ARG A 670 -14.02 -10.67 -15.02
CA ARG A 670 -13.09 -11.70 -15.48
C ARG A 670 -11.74 -11.07 -15.70
N THR A 671 -10.73 -11.52 -14.97
CA THR A 671 -9.33 -11.12 -15.10
C THR A 671 -8.51 -12.33 -15.54
N ARG A 672 -7.56 -12.12 -16.45
CA ARG A 672 -6.65 -13.16 -16.94
C ARG A 672 -5.22 -12.66 -16.88
N ALA A 673 -4.36 -13.43 -16.24
CA ALA A 673 -2.93 -13.20 -16.12
C ALA A 673 -2.16 -14.49 -16.45
N PRO A 674 -0.87 -14.43 -16.77
CA PRO A 674 0.00 -15.61 -16.78
C PRO A 674 0.06 -16.25 -15.39
N PHE A 675 0.29 -17.55 -15.36
CA PHE A 675 0.50 -18.31 -14.15
C PHE A 675 1.99 -18.51 -13.89
N PHE A 676 2.43 -18.26 -12.66
CA PHE A 676 3.82 -18.36 -12.23
C PHE A 676 3.95 -19.42 -11.14
N TYR A 677 4.94 -20.32 -11.27
CA TYR A 677 5.18 -21.32 -10.23
C TYR A 677 6.57 -21.96 -10.38
N PRO A 678 7.13 -22.55 -9.30
CA PRO A 678 8.31 -23.40 -9.40
C PRO A 678 7.95 -24.71 -10.08
N GLU A 679 8.47 -24.96 -11.27
CA GLU A 679 8.33 -26.21 -12.01
C GLU A 679 9.49 -27.15 -11.66
N SER A 680 9.20 -28.43 -11.38
CA SER A 680 10.26 -29.41 -11.11
C SER A 680 11.03 -29.73 -12.39
N ASP A 681 12.36 -29.70 -12.34
CA ASP A 681 13.27 -30.12 -13.43
C ASP A 681 13.31 -31.64 -13.63
N GLY A 682 12.65 -32.43 -12.76
CA GLY A 682 12.63 -33.86 -12.73
C GLY A 682 13.94 -34.53 -12.25
N ALA A 683 14.95 -33.72 -11.89
CA ALA A 683 16.25 -34.16 -11.34
C ALA A 683 16.39 -33.82 -9.83
N GLY A 684 15.39 -33.19 -9.26
CA GLY A 684 15.33 -32.79 -7.84
C GLY A 684 15.47 -31.29 -7.63
N GLY A 685 15.65 -30.49 -8.70
CA GLY A 685 15.62 -29.03 -8.70
C GLY A 685 14.26 -28.48 -9.12
N PHE A 686 14.16 -27.15 -9.07
CA PHE A 686 12.97 -26.39 -9.50
C PHE A 686 13.42 -25.16 -10.28
N GLU A 687 12.73 -24.84 -11.37
CA GLU A 687 12.87 -23.59 -12.10
C GLU A 687 11.59 -22.76 -11.95
N PHE A 688 11.71 -21.50 -11.58
CA PHE A 688 10.56 -20.60 -11.51
C PHE A 688 10.17 -20.13 -12.91
N VAL A 689 8.98 -20.49 -13.34
CA VAL A 689 8.54 -20.30 -14.73
C VAL A 689 7.26 -19.49 -14.83
N SER A 690 7.09 -18.85 -16.00
CA SER A 690 5.81 -18.29 -16.46
C SER A 690 5.20 -19.27 -17.45
N GLN A 691 4.31 -20.15 -17.00
CA GLN A 691 3.70 -21.16 -17.85
C GLN A 691 2.23 -21.36 -17.53
N GLY A 692 1.39 -21.29 -18.56
CA GLY A 692 -0.06 -21.32 -18.40
C GLY A 692 -0.66 -19.95 -18.14
N ARG A 693 -1.86 -19.95 -17.62
CA ARG A 693 -2.61 -18.75 -17.25
C ARG A 693 -3.45 -18.99 -16.01
N GLU A 694 -3.69 -17.97 -15.26
CA GLU A 694 -4.74 -17.94 -14.27
C GLU A 694 -5.92 -17.08 -14.73
N THR A 695 -7.13 -17.52 -14.42
CA THR A 695 -8.38 -16.83 -14.75
C THR A 695 -9.21 -16.69 -13.49
N HIS A 696 -9.47 -15.47 -13.08
CA HIS A 696 -10.31 -15.15 -11.93
C HIS A 696 -11.65 -14.61 -12.42
N ASP A 697 -12.69 -15.41 -12.26
CA ASP A 697 -14.08 -15.06 -12.52
C ASP A 697 -14.78 -14.79 -11.19
N GLY A 698 -15.40 -13.62 -11.04
CA GLY A 698 -16.03 -13.32 -9.77
C GLY A 698 -17.27 -12.43 -9.87
N ILE A 699 -18.04 -12.50 -8.80
CA ILE A 699 -19.11 -11.55 -8.50
C ILE A 699 -18.83 -10.93 -7.14
N GLU A 700 -18.98 -9.62 -7.05
CA GLU A 700 -18.88 -8.89 -5.79
C GLU A 700 -20.07 -7.98 -5.59
N ALA A 701 -20.41 -7.72 -4.33
CA ALA A 701 -21.47 -6.81 -3.93
C ALA A 701 -21.03 -6.05 -2.68
N ASN A 702 -21.25 -4.73 -2.66
CA ASN A 702 -20.93 -3.86 -1.53
C ASN A 702 -22.09 -2.96 -1.17
N VAL A 703 -22.23 -2.68 0.12
CA VAL A 703 -23.16 -1.71 0.68
C VAL A 703 -22.40 -0.81 1.63
N GLN A 704 -22.42 0.49 1.40
CA GLN A 704 -21.77 1.46 2.26
C GLN A 704 -22.68 2.65 2.54
N GLY A 705 -22.68 3.13 3.81
CA GLY A 705 -23.33 4.36 4.21
C GLY A 705 -24.44 4.21 5.23
N LYS A 706 -25.26 5.24 5.36
CA LYS A 706 -26.35 5.33 6.35
C LYS A 706 -27.66 4.74 5.79
N ALA A 707 -27.92 3.49 6.13
CA ALA A 707 -29.11 2.75 5.69
C ALA A 707 -30.40 3.25 6.39
N ALA A 708 -30.29 3.72 7.64
CA ALA A 708 -31.38 4.32 8.41
C ALA A 708 -30.82 5.33 9.42
N ASN A 709 -31.64 6.15 10.03
CA ASN A 709 -31.18 7.13 11.04
C ASN A 709 -30.48 6.48 12.24
N TRP A 710 -30.75 5.21 12.48
CA TRP A 710 -30.19 4.42 13.58
C TRP A 710 -29.17 3.38 13.12
N LEU A 711 -28.85 3.30 11.80
CA LEU A 711 -27.98 2.28 11.22
C LEU A 711 -27.05 2.87 10.15
N ARG A 712 -25.74 2.85 10.39
CA ARG A 712 -24.70 2.91 9.38
C ARG A 712 -24.21 1.49 9.11
N LEU A 713 -23.91 1.19 7.86
CA LEU A 713 -23.57 -0.15 7.42
C LEU A 713 -22.43 -0.11 6.42
N THR A 714 -21.46 -0.99 6.61
CA THR A 714 -20.48 -1.40 5.59
C THR A 714 -20.58 -2.92 5.48
N ALA A 715 -20.93 -3.42 4.31
CA ALA A 715 -21.01 -4.86 4.06
C ALA A 715 -20.48 -5.16 2.67
N SER A 716 -19.72 -6.22 2.56
CA SER A 716 -19.09 -6.68 1.31
C SER A 716 -19.19 -8.20 1.21
N ALA A 717 -19.42 -8.69 0.00
CA ALA A 717 -19.39 -10.13 -0.32
C ALA A 717 -18.73 -10.31 -1.68
N ALA A 718 -17.81 -11.27 -1.79
CA ALA A 718 -17.13 -11.65 -3.01
C ALA A 718 -17.16 -13.17 -3.17
N ALA A 719 -17.61 -13.64 -4.34
CA ALA A 719 -17.51 -15.04 -4.74
C ALA A 719 -16.57 -15.11 -5.95
N ILE A 720 -15.43 -15.80 -5.81
CA ILE A 720 -14.37 -15.83 -6.78
C ILE A 720 -14.05 -17.28 -7.14
N ASN A 721 -14.01 -17.57 -8.43
CA ASN A 721 -13.49 -18.82 -8.98
C ASN A 721 -12.18 -18.48 -9.70
N ALA A 722 -11.06 -18.70 -9.01
CA ALA A 722 -9.71 -18.42 -9.50
C ALA A 722 -9.09 -19.75 -9.90
N THR A 723 -8.83 -19.97 -11.18
CA THR A 723 -8.29 -21.25 -11.68
C THR A 723 -7.06 -21.06 -12.54
N SER A 724 -6.12 -22.00 -12.44
CA SER A 724 -4.98 -22.12 -13.35
C SER A 724 -5.29 -23.12 -14.46
N ASP A 725 -4.83 -22.81 -15.69
CA ASP A 725 -5.03 -23.65 -16.88
C ASP A 725 -3.78 -23.59 -17.77
N GLU A 726 -3.60 -24.65 -18.58
CA GLU A 726 -2.50 -24.76 -19.57
C GLU A 726 -1.11 -24.63 -18.92
N THR A 727 -0.97 -25.09 -17.68
CA THR A 727 0.23 -24.91 -16.86
C THR A 727 1.40 -25.83 -17.28
N GLY A 728 1.19 -26.78 -18.19
CA GLY A 728 2.17 -27.81 -18.51
C GLY A 728 2.24 -28.93 -17.49
N THR A 729 1.75 -28.71 -16.28
CA THR A 729 1.64 -29.69 -15.19
C THR A 729 0.16 -30.06 -15.01
N PRO A 730 -0.31 -31.23 -15.55
CA PRO A 730 -1.74 -31.56 -15.54
C PRO A 730 -2.38 -31.61 -14.14
N ALA A 731 -1.58 -31.77 -13.09
CA ALA A 731 -2.06 -31.74 -11.72
C ALA A 731 -2.55 -30.35 -11.28
N PHE A 732 -2.12 -29.27 -11.95
CA PHE A 732 -2.49 -27.89 -11.63
C PHE A 732 -3.61 -27.36 -12.53
N ASP A 733 -3.88 -28.00 -13.68
CA ASP A 733 -4.89 -27.55 -14.62
C ASP A 733 -6.32 -27.69 -14.06
N GLY A 734 -7.09 -26.59 -14.12
CA GLY A 734 -8.45 -26.48 -13.57
C GLY A 734 -8.51 -26.44 -12.05
N LYS A 735 -7.37 -26.19 -11.37
CA LYS A 735 -7.27 -26.12 -9.92
C LYS A 735 -7.44 -24.70 -9.41
N GLN A 736 -7.92 -24.59 -8.17
CA GLN A 736 -8.09 -23.30 -7.50
C GLN A 736 -6.71 -22.70 -7.18
N VAL A 737 -6.56 -21.41 -7.42
CA VAL A 737 -5.38 -20.65 -7.01
C VAL A 737 -5.28 -20.64 -5.48
N ILE A 738 -4.05 -20.81 -4.97
CA ILE A 738 -3.76 -20.82 -3.53
C ILE A 738 -4.27 -19.54 -2.87
N ASN A 739 -4.67 -19.61 -1.61
CA ASN A 739 -5.14 -18.54 -0.73
C ASN A 739 -6.47 -17.88 -1.13
N VAL A 740 -7.02 -18.13 -2.31
CA VAL A 740 -8.26 -17.49 -2.80
C VAL A 740 -9.50 -18.24 -2.32
N PRO A 741 -10.30 -17.73 -1.38
CA PRO A 741 -11.52 -18.40 -0.95
C PRO A 741 -12.63 -18.25 -1.99
N HIS A 742 -13.39 -19.31 -2.27
CA HIS A 742 -14.55 -19.24 -3.16
C HIS A 742 -15.62 -18.23 -2.72
N LEU A 743 -15.74 -17.97 -1.42
CA LEU A 743 -16.67 -16.99 -0.86
C LEU A 743 -16.03 -16.32 0.35
N HIS A 744 -15.96 -15.01 0.28
CA HIS A 744 -15.62 -14.15 1.41
C HIS A 744 -16.76 -13.17 1.67
N THR A 745 -17.05 -12.85 2.93
CA THR A 745 -18.08 -11.90 3.30
C THR A 745 -17.66 -11.14 4.56
N THR A 746 -17.90 -9.82 4.57
CA THR A 746 -17.63 -9.00 5.75
C THR A 746 -18.80 -8.03 5.99
N VAL A 747 -19.14 -7.81 7.24
CA VAL A 747 -20.21 -6.91 7.66
C VAL A 747 -19.78 -6.16 8.91
N PHE A 748 -19.90 -4.85 8.87
CA PHE A 748 -19.74 -3.98 10.03
C PHE A 748 -20.95 -3.03 10.10
N ALA A 749 -21.57 -2.93 11.25
CA ALA A 749 -22.73 -2.06 11.49
C ALA A 749 -22.49 -1.15 12.69
N ASP A 750 -22.93 0.10 12.60
CA ASP A 750 -23.00 1.07 13.70
C ASP A 750 -24.48 1.32 14.02
N LEU A 751 -24.90 0.86 15.18
CA LEU A 751 -26.28 0.86 15.67
C LEU A 751 -26.45 1.93 16.76
N THR A 752 -27.21 2.97 16.50
CA THR A 752 -27.57 3.95 17.53
C THR A 752 -28.47 3.30 18.58
N VAL A 753 -28.08 3.35 19.85
CA VAL A 753 -28.85 2.77 20.96
C VAL A 753 -30.01 3.71 21.32
N PRO A 754 -31.28 3.25 21.24
CA PRO A 754 -32.44 4.08 21.61
C PRO A 754 -32.35 4.54 23.07
N HIS A 755 -32.81 5.75 23.33
CA HIS A 755 -32.90 6.39 24.66
C HIS A 755 -31.55 6.65 25.39
N VAL A 756 -30.40 6.32 24.83
CA VAL A 756 -29.11 6.67 25.36
C VAL A 756 -28.37 7.53 24.34
N GLN A 757 -28.44 8.85 24.52
CA GLN A 757 -27.86 9.79 23.57
C GLN A 757 -26.34 9.59 23.43
N GLY A 758 -25.86 9.45 22.21
CA GLY A 758 -24.45 9.31 21.87
C GLY A 758 -23.87 7.91 22.10
N LEU A 759 -24.70 6.91 22.46
CA LEU A 759 -24.26 5.52 22.55
C LEU A 759 -24.57 4.76 21.27
N HIS A 760 -23.57 4.07 20.76
CA HIS A 760 -23.66 3.20 19.59
C HIS A 760 -23.08 1.82 19.91
N LEU A 761 -23.65 0.76 19.34
CA LEU A 761 -23.10 -0.60 19.34
C LEU A 761 -22.61 -0.92 17.94
N MET A 762 -21.45 -1.57 17.83
CA MET A 762 -20.75 -1.82 16.58
C MET A 762 -20.42 -3.31 16.41
N PRO A 763 -21.41 -4.17 16.07
CA PRO A 763 -21.14 -5.55 15.74
C PRO A 763 -20.45 -5.67 14.37
N GLY A 764 -19.51 -6.63 14.27
CA GLY A 764 -18.84 -7.03 13.06
C GLY A 764 -18.87 -8.54 12.87
N TRP A 765 -18.89 -8.98 11.64
CA TRP A 765 -18.82 -10.38 11.26
C TRP A 765 -18.06 -10.54 9.95
N SER A 766 -17.18 -11.53 9.87
CA SER A 766 -16.54 -11.96 8.64
C SER A 766 -16.62 -13.47 8.48
N TYR A 767 -16.76 -13.91 7.24
CA TYR A 767 -16.70 -15.30 6.84
C TYR A 767 -15.70 -15.44 5.70
N SER A 768 -14.70 -16.28 5.87
CA SER A 768 -13.82 -16.74 4.80
C SER A 768 -14.11 -18.21 4.51
N GLY A 769 -14.29 -18.53 3.25
CA GLY A 769 -14.45 -19.90 2.76
C GLY A 769 -13.19 -20.74 2.97
N ARG A 770 -13.23 -22.00 2.56
CA ARG A 770 -12.05 -22.85 2.47
C ARG A 770 -11.04 -22.20 1.50
N LYS A 771 -9.76 -22.22 1.86
CA LYS A 771 -8.65 -21.77 1.03
C LYS A 771 -7.76 -22.96 0.69
N GLU A 772 -7.29 -23.06 -0.54
CA GLU A 772 -6.32 -24.08 -0.94
C GLU A 772 -4.91 -23.65 -0.49
N ALA A 773 -4.11 -24.64 -0.07
CA ALA A 773 -2.73 -24.45 0.38
C ALA A 773 -1.70 -25.11 -0.55
N THR A 774 -2.17 -25.86 -1.57
CA THR A 774 -1.33 -26.47 -2.60
C THR A 774 -1.95 -26.26 -3.98
N ARG A 775 -1.13 -26.17 -5.01
CA ARG A 775 -1.54 -25.90 -6.40
C ARG A 775 -2.38 -27.02 -7.03
N ASP A 776 -2.40 -28.20 -6.44
CA ASP A 776 -3.15 -29.36 -6.90
C ASP A 776 -4.47 -29.60 -6.14
N ASP A 777 -4.87 -28.65 -5.26
CA ASP A 777 -6.04 -28.70 -4.38
C ASP A 777 -6.06 -29.92 -3.42
N THR A 778 -4.92 -30.55 -3.15
CA THR A 778 -4.87 -31.70 -2.25
C THR A 778 -4.85 -31.31 -0.77
N VAL A 779 -4.39 -30.09 -0.46
CA VAL A 779 -4.31 -29.55 0.89
C VAL A 779 -5.04 -28.23 0.99
N SER A 780 -5.81 -28.04 2.04
CA SER A 780 -6.58 -26.80 2.26
C SER A 780 -6.79 -26.52 3.74
N VAL A 781 -7.04 -25.26 4.03
CA VAL A 781 -7.47 -24.81 5.37
C VAL A 781 -8.99 -24.64 5.43
N PRO A 782 -9.63 -24.94 6.58
CA PRO A 782 -11.08 -24.87 6.70
C PRO A 782 -11.62 -23.44 6.71
N SER A 783 -12.89 -23.30 6.30
CA SER A 783 -13.62 -22.02 6.41
C SER A 783 -13.74 -21.57 7.87
N VAL A 784 -13.83 -20.24 8.03
CA VAL A 784 -13.91 -19.60 9.36
C VAL A 784 -14.98 -18.51 9.42
N ASN A 785 -15.59 -18.36 10.60
CA ASN A 785 -16.41 -17.21 10.97
C ASN A 785 -15.73 -16.48 12.12
N ILE A 786 -15.55 -15.16 11.98
CA ILE A 786 -14.99 -14.28 12.99
C ILE A 786 -16.05 -13.24 13.38
N PHE A 787 -16.26 -13.08 14.67
CA PHE A 787 -17.19 -12.11 15.23
C PHE A 787 -16.45 -11.04 16.01
N ASN A 788 -16.83 -9.78 15.74
CA ASN A 788 -16.25 -8.60 16.38
C ASN A 788 -17.39 -7.83 17.07
N LEU A 789 -17.07 -7.06 18.10
CA LEU A 789 -18.04 -6.24 18.80
C LEU A 789 -17.37 -4.99 19.36
N GLY A 790 -17.99 -3.84 19.09
CA GLY A 790 -17.56 -2.56 19.63
C GLY A 790 -18.69 -1.77 20.25
N ALA A 791 -18.31 -0.71 20.93
CA ALA A 791 -19.21 0.34 21.38
C ALA A 791 -18.51 1.69 21.33
N ARG A 792 -19.27 2.72 20.92
CA ARG A 792 -18.84 4.12 20.92
C ARG A 792 -19.79 4.91 21.81
N TYR A 793 -19.24 5.76 22.67
CA TYR A 793 -20.00 6.64 23.52
C TYR A 793 -19.46 8.07 23.46
N THR A 794 -20.31 9.01 23.03
CA THR A 794 -20.03 10.43 22.98
C THR A 794 -20.98 11.15 23.95
N PRO A 795 -20.52 11.51 25.16
CA PRO A 795 -21.35 12.26 26.11
C PRO A 795 -21.85 13.57 25.49
N GLY A 796 -23.17 13.82 25.61
CA GLY A 796 -23.81 14.97 25.00
C GLY A 796 -24.25 14.77 23.55
N GLY A 797 -24.15 13.55 23.02
CA GLY A 797 -24.51 13.21 21.67
C GLY A 797 -23.38 13.39 20.66
N GLU A 798 -23.68 13.31 19.39
CA GLU A 798 -22.67 13.29 18.32
C GLU A 798 -21.78 14.56 18.22
N GLU A 799 -22.26 15.69 18.78
CA GLU A 799 -21.52 16.96 18.87
C GLU A 799 -20.64 17.07 20.14
N GLY A 800 -20.58 16.02 20.95
CA GLY A 800 -19.77 16.00 22.18
C GLY A 800 -18.27 16.06 21.86
N ARG A 801 -17.51 16.77 22.71
CA ARG A 801 -16.05 16.95 22.53
C ARG A 801 -15.22 15.71 22.85
N VAL A 802 -15.80 14.77 23.58
CA VAL A 802 -15.12 13.53 23.98
C VAL A 802 -15.83 12.34 23.37
N THR A 803 -15.11 11.43 22.78
CA THR A 803 -15.63 10.16 22.29
C THR A 803 -14.81 9.01 22.86
N PHE A 804 -15.44 8.08 23.52
CA PHE A 804 -14.83 6.83 23.98
C PHE A 804 -15.22 5.69 23.05
N ARG A 805 -14.26 4.80 22.78
CA ARG A 805 -14.50 3.59 21.98
C ARG A 805 -13.91 2.38 22.69
N ILE A 806 -14.60 1.27 22.59
CA ILE A 806 -14.08 -0.06 22.86
C ILE A 806 -14.37 -0.92 21.63
N TYR A 807 -13.39 -1.66 21.17
CA TYR A 807 -13.56 -2.58 20.05
C TYR A 807 -12.81 -3.87 20.32
N ALA A 808 -13.52 -5.00 20.21
CA ALA A 808 -13.00 -6.34 20.40
C ALA A 808 -13.06 -7.11 19.09
N ASN A 809 -11.90 -7.49 18.55
CA ASN A 809 -11.78 -8.39 17.43
C ASN A 809 -11.79 -9.85 17.91
N ASN A 810 -12.33 -10.75 17.09
CA ASN A 810 -12.35 -12.21 17.36
C ASN A 810 -12.85 -12.52 18.77
N ILE A 811 -14.07 -12.06 19.12
CA ILE A 811 -14.63 -12.17 20.47
C ILE A 811 -14.83 -13.62 20.97
N ALA A 812 -14.83 -14.57 20.04
CA ALA A 812 -14.96 -16.00 20.33
C ALA A 812 -13.59 -16.68 20.53
N ASP A 813 -12.50 -15.95 20.47
CA ASP A 813 -11.11 -16.45 20.51
C ASP A 813 -10.87 -17.65 19.58
N LYS A 814 -11.44 -17.54 18.37
CA LYS A 814 -11.34 -18.60 17.37
C LYS A 814 -9.91 -18.70 16.85
N LYS A 815 -9.29 -19.86 16.96
CA LYS A 815 -8.05 -20.18 16.23
C LYS A 815 -8.38 -20.49 14.79
N TYR A 816 -7.65 -19.88 13.84
CA TYR A 816 -7.87 -20.08 12.41
C TYR A 816 -6.61 -19.74 11.61
N TRP A 817 -6.52 -20.25 10.41
CA TRP A 817 -5.54 -19.84 9.42
C TRP A 817 -6.07 -18.62 8.67
N SER A 818 -5.36 -17.50 8.75
CA SER A 818 -5.73 -16.28 8.01
C SER A 818 -5.26 -16.33 6.57
N ASP A 819 -4.14 -17.00 6.34
CA ASP A 819 -3.39 -17.02 5.10
C ASP A 819 -2.77 -18.39 4.87
N THR A 820 -2.65 -18.83 3.62
CA THR A 820 -2.09 -20.13 3.21
C THR A 820 -0.86 -20.02 2.32
N GLY A 821 -0.30 -18.82 2.18
CA GLY A 821 0.86 -18.53 1.36
C GLY A 821 0.52 -18.14 -0.09
N THR A 822 1.55 -17.95 -0.88
CA THR A 822 1.47 -17.44 -2.25
C THR A 822 1.82 -18.48 -3.31
N ASN A 823 1.43 -18.24 -4.56
CA ASN A 823 1.84 -19.07 -5.70
C ASN A 823 3.33 -18.89 -6.06
N THR A 824 3.94 -17.77 -5.67
CA THR A 824 5.23 -17.35 -6.17
C THR A 824 6.42 -17.79 -5.33
N GLY A 825 6.20 -18.38 -4.14
CA GLY A 825 7.34 -18.67 -3.31
C GLY A 825 7.06 -19.56 -2.11
N ASP A 826 7.67 -19.20 -1.02
CA ASP A 826 7.59 -19.91 0.25
C ASP A 826 6.18 -19.91 0.80
N SER A 827 5.63 -21.10 0.98
CA SER A 827 4.26 -21.29 1.45
C SER A 827 4.21 -21.19 2.97
N PHE A 828 4.16 -19.97 3.50
CA PHE A 828 3.92 -19.76 4.92
C PHE A 828 2.41 -19.73 5.23
N LEU A 829 2.05 -20.46 6.27
CA LEU A 829 0.71 -20.47 6.84
C LEU A 829 0.69 -19.50 8.04
N TRP A 830 -0.25 -18.57 8.09
CA TRP A 830 -0.35 -17.61 9.17
C TRP A 830 -1.57 -17.87 10.04
N LEU A 831 -1.37 -17.88 11.35
CA LEU A 831 -2.46 -17.94 12.32
C LEU A 831 -3.08 -16.55 12.49
N GLY A 832 -4.40 -16.49 12.40
CA GLY A 832 -5.14 -15.26 12.67
C GLY A 832 -4.99 -14.83 14.12
N ALA A 833 -5.02 -13.50 14.35
CA ALA A 833 -4.88 -12.92 15.67
C ALA A 833 -5.95 -13.43 16.65
N PRO A 834 -5.59 -13.77 17.91
CA PRO A 834 -6.54 -14.14 18.96
C PRO A 834 -7.35 -12.91 19.40
N THR A 835 -8.29 -13.09 20.34
CA THR A 835 -9.09 -11.97 20.84
C THR A 835 -8.20 -10.77 21.19
N THR A 836 -8.53 -9.62 20.60
CA THR A 836 -7.83 -8.35 20.86
C THR A 836 -8.85 -7.28 21.21
N VAL A 837 -8.73 -6.70 22.41
CA VAL A 837 -9.62 -5.63 22.89
C VAL A 837 -8.85 -4.31 22.92
N ARG A 838 -9.32 -3.33 22.15
CA ARG A 838 -8.75 -1.98 22.08
C ARG A 838 -9.70 -0.97 22.72
N LEU A 839 -9.15 -0.01 23.44
CA LEU A 839 -9.85 1.11 24.05
C LEU A 839 -9.28 2.39 23.49
N SER A 840 -10.12 3.37 23.15
CA SER A 840 -9.66 4.69 22.76
C SER A 840 -10.51 5.81 23.32
N ALA A 841 -9.88 6.97 23.47
CA ALA A 841 -10.53 8.23 23.83
C ALA A 841 -10.05 9.31 22.87
N HIS A 842 -10.98 9.98 22.22
CA HIS A 842 -10.76 11.11 21.35
C HIS A 842 -11.27 12.38 22.03
N TYR A 843 -10.51 13.47 21.97
CA TYR A 843 -10.89 14.77 22.51
C TYR A 843 -10.65 15.89 21.51
N THR A 844 -11.70 16.67 21.20
CA THR A 844 -11.62 17.88 20.37
C THR A 844 -11.73 19.13 21.26
N PHE A 845 -10.78 20.06 21.12
CA PHE A 845 -10.68 21.29 21.95
C PHE A 845 -11.68 22.38 21.57
#